data_5bf1ffa7132bf770e864f3def3c93473
#
_entry.id   5bf1ffa7132bf770e864f3def3c93473
#
_cell.length_a   1.000
_cell.length_b   1.000
_cell.length_c   1.000
_cell.angle_alpha   90.00
_cell.angle_beta   90.00
_cell.angle_gamma   90.00
#
_symmetry.space_group_name_H-M   'P 1'
#
loop_
_entity.id
_entity.type
_entity.pdbx_description
1 polymer ?
#
loop_
_entity_poly.entity_id
_entity_poly.type
_entity_poly.pdbx_seq_one_letter_code
_entity_poly.pdbx_strand_id
1 'polypeptide(L)'
;MSSQKGNTRPAKQHKKTTPTQQQNRERAVKKEEKVLKPSRFQLTDFLPTTKKEVELRGWDQLDIILFSGDAYIDHPAFGAAVIGRTLEAAGYKVAIVPQPDWHGDFRDFKKLGRPRLYFGISPGAMDSMVNKYTANRRLRSEDAYSPDGRHDLRPEYPSIVYSNILRQLYPDVPIVLGGIEASLRRLTHYDYWKDCLRKCILCDAHADMIIYGMGEKQVVSIAQELENGAHIKDLKHIPQTVYLCKEDDIPGGIKEDDILLHSHEACLHNKKYQAENFKHIEEESNKKHAQRILQAVDNVYAVVNPPYPTMSTAEVDAAYDLPYTREPHPKYRGKTIPAYEMIKHSVNIHRGCFGGCSFCTISAHQGKFISCRSKESILKEVKQVVQMPDFKGYLSDLGGPSANMYGMAGKNQKACEHCKRPSCVNPEICPNLETDHTKLLEIYHAVDELPEIKKSFIGSGVRYDLLLHKSKDEKSNEAARQYTRELITRHVSGRLKVAPEHTSDRVLHLMRKPSFQQFYAFKRIFDRINREENMRQQIIPYFISSHPGCQEEDMAELAVLTKDLDFHLEQVQDFTPTPMTVSTEAWYTGYDPYTLEPIFSAKTPKEKLAQRQFFFWYKPEARRDIERELHRIGRSDLIAKLYDNPPKQHPRAVYDPKAIGSTPDVPNKKRKGREEKPTDNRRKSAKQNDKRPKSFNPNFSGNHRRRQK
;
A
#
# COMPACT_ATOMS: atom_id res chain seq x y z
N MET A 1 -59.21 61.08 27.23
CA MET A 1 -58.63 61.74 26.07
C MET A 1 -57.28 61.16 25.77
N SER A 2 -57.17 60.37 24.75
CA SER A 2 -56.03 60.09 23.91
C SER A 2 -56.15 58.65 23.34
N SER A 3 -56.24 58.64 22.06
CA SER A 3 -56.47 57.55 21.16
C SER A 3 -55.26 56.57 21.05
N GLN A 4 -55.49 55.31 21.21
CA GLN A 4 -54.59 54.23 20.82
C GLN A 4 -54.78 53.90 19.35
N LYS A 5 -53.70 53.99 18.56
CA LYS A 5 -53.62 53.38 17.21
C LYS A 5 -53.06 52.01 17.29
N GLY A 6 -53.87 51.00 16.92
CA GLY A 6 -53.45 49.64 16.77
C GLY A 6 -52.67 49.39 15.47
N ASN A 7 -51.56 48.68 15.56
CA ASN A 7 -50.72 48.26 14.46
C ASN A 7 -50.93 46.79 14.19
N THR A 8 -51.67 46.44 13.15
CA THR A 8 -51.93 45.08 12.68
C THR A 8 -50.78 44.65 11.76
N ARG A 9 -50.07 43.58 12.15
CA ARG A 9 -49.11 42.86 11.29
C ARG A 9 -49.85 41.92 10.33
N PRO A 10 -49.41 41.81 9.05
CA PRO A 10 -50.05 40.89 8.10
C PRO A 10 -49.67 39.45 8.36
N ALA A 11 -50.63 38.54 8.19
CA ALA A 11 -50.51 37.11 8.34
C ALA A 11 -49.56 36.48 7.31
N LYS A 12 -48.69 35.58 7.78
CA LYS A 12 -47.84 34.73 6.91
C LYS A 12 -48.71 33.76 6.12
N GLN A 13 -48.71 33.87 4.81
CA GLN A 13 -49.28 32.89 3.90
C GLN A 13 -48.44 31.60 3.92
N HIS A 14 -49.06 30.48 4.37
CA HIS A 14 -48.51 29.13 4.19
C HIS A 14 -48.54 28.77 2.70
N LYS A 15 -47.39 28.64 2.06
CA LYS A 15 -47.24 28.05 0.73
C LYS A 15 -47.57 26.56 0.83
N LYS A 16 -48.65 26.12 0.21
CA LYS A 16 -49.03 24.71 0.00
C LYS A 16 -47.96 24.08 -0.91
N THR A 17 -47.24 23.11 -0.38
CA THR A 17 -46.32 22.25 -1.17
C THR A 17 -47.09 21.37 -2.14
N THR A 18 -46.67 21.30 -3.38
CA THR A 18 -47.30 20.50 -4.44
C THR A 18 -47.09 18.99 -4.16
N PRO A 19 -48.04 18.10 -4.58
CA PRO A 19 -47.96 16.65 -4.34
C PRO A 19 -46.69 15.98 -4.81
N THR A 20 -46.02 16.53 -5.83
CA THR A 20 -44.75 16.03 -6.39
C THR A 20 -43.56 16.22 -5.44
N GLN A 21 -43.55 17.29 -4.64
CA GLN A 21 -42.47 17.54 -3.67
C GLN A 21 -42.59 16.65 -2.44
N GLN A 22 -43.78 16.30 -2.07
CA GLN A 22 -44.04 15.39 -0.94
C GLN A 22 -43.69 13.94 -1.31
N GLN A 23 -44.04 13.49 -2.52
CA GLN A 23 -43.64 12.15 -3.02
C GLN A 23 -42.13 12.03 -3.23
N ASN A 24 -41.44 13.09 -3.61
CA ASN A 24 -39.98 13.08 -3.72
C ASN A 24 -39.29 13.11 -2.35
N ARG A 25 -39.86 13.74 -1.34
CA ARG A 25 -39.38 13.66 0.05
C ARG A 25 -39.61 12.27 0.65
N GLU A 26 -40.75 11.67 0.44
CA GLU A 26 -41.05 10.31 0.90
C GLU A 26 -40.21 9.24 0.18
N ARG A 27 -39.87 9.43 -1.12
CA ARG A 27 -38.91 8.60 -1.85
C ARG A 27 -37.48 8.82 -1.37
N ALA A 28 -37.09 10.00 -0.96
CA ALA A 28 -35.76 10.30 -0.37
C ALA A 28 -35.65 9.69 1.04
N VAL A 29 -36.70 9.78 1.86
CA VAL A 29 -36.73 9.17 3.21
C VAL A 29 -36.77 7.66 3.14
N LYS A 30 -37.48 7.04 2.16
CA LYS A 30 -37.47 5.58 1.96
C LYS A 30 -36.15 5.03 1.36
N LYS A 31 -35.24 5.88 0.90
CA LYS A 31 -33.93 5.47 0.38
C LYS A 31 -32.82 5.39 1.44
N GLU A 32 -33.11 5.80 2.67
CA GLU A 32 -32.11 5.85 3.77
C GLU A 32 -32.33 4.85 4.91
N GLU A 33 -33.40 4.09 4.93
CA GLU A 33 -33.43 2.90 5.77
C GLU A 33 -32.78 1.70 5.06
N LYS A 34 -31.45 1.71 4.95
CA LYS A 34 -30.69 0.47 4.89
C LYS A 34 -30.98 -0.26 6.20
N VAL A 35 -31.88 -1.23 6.16
CA VAL A 35 -32.04 -2.20 7.25
C VAL A 35 -30.66 -2.79 7.51
N LEU A 36 -30.00 -2.30 8.55
CA LEU A 36 -28.69 -2.79 8.99
C LEU A 36 -28.90 -4.22 9.44
N LYS A 37 -28.47 -5.18 8.62
CA LYS A 37 -28.48 -6.58 9.03
C LYS A 37 -27.69 -6.69 10.33
N PRO A 38 -28.21 -7.36 11.37
CA PRO A 38 -27.46 -7.58 12.59
C PRO A 38 -26.15 -8.33 12.26
N SER A 39 -25.03 -7.94 12.88
CA SER A 39 -23.82 -8.75 12.83
C SER A 39 -24.13 -10.15 13.37
N ARG A 40 -23.58 -11.17 12.73
CA ARG A 40 -23.69 -12.57 13.21
C ARG A 40 -22.80 -12.82 14.43
N PHE A 41 -21.91 -11.88 14.75
CA PHE A 41 -20.97 -11.94 15.86
C PHE A 41 -21.42 -11.05 17.01
N GLN A 42 -21.12 -11.49 18.24
CA GLN A 42 -21.29 -10.72 19.45
C GLN A 42 -20.13 -9.71 19.59
N LEU A 43 -20.31 -8.71 20.45
CA LEU A 43 -19.27 -7.71 20.69
C LEU A 43 -18.00 -8.34 21.31
N THR A 44 -18.19 -9.37 22.11
CA THR A 44 -17.10 -10.14 22.75
C THR A 44 -16.31 -11.03 21.77
N ASP A 45 -16.80 -11.25 20.57
CA ASP A 45 -16.04 -11.97 19.53
C ASP A 45 -14.92 -11.10 18.90
N PHE A 46 -14.99 -9.78 19.09
CA PHE A 46 -13.96 -8.84 18.69
C PHE A 46 -13.00 -8.53 19.84
N LEU A 47 -11.76 -8.16 19.53
CA LEU A 47 -10.88 -7.57 20.53
C LEU A 47 -11.48 -6.23 21.03
N PRO A 48 -11.43 -5.96 22.35
CA PRO A 48 -12.04 -4.76 22.91
C PRO A 48 -11.39 -3.46 22.42
N THR A 49 -12.21 -2.42 22.25
CA THR A 49 -11.80 -1.07 21.87
C THR A 49 -12.18 -0.02 22.91
N THR A 50 -12.98 -0.41 23.89
CA THR A 50 -13.46 0.45 24.96
C THR A 50 -13.38 -0.26 26.33
N LYS A 51 -13.39 0.52 27.42
CA LYS A 51 -13.38 -0.03 28.79
C LYS A 51 -14.57 -0.95 29.05
N LYS A 52 -15.75 -0.57 28.57
CA LYS A 52 -16.95 -1.41 28.71
C LYS A 52 -16.78 -2.79 28.02
N GLU A 53 -16.11 -2.86 26.89
CA GLU A 53 -15.85 -4.13 26.19
C GLU A 53 -14.81 -4.97 26.93
N VAL A 54 -13.85 -4.37 27.62
CA VAL A 54 -12.89 -5.04 28.53
C VAL A 54 -13.64 -5.64 29.71
N GLU A 55 -14.53 -4.86 30.33
CA GLU A 55 -15.38 -5.29 31.44
C GLU A 55 -16.33 -6.45 31.05
N LEU A 56 -16.90 -6.43 29.84
CA LEU A 56 -17.74 -7.53 29.31
C LEU A 56 -16.96 -8.86 29.18
N ARG A 57 -15.63 -8.81 29.03
CA ARG A 57 -14.77 -9.99 29.01
C ARG A 57 -14.31 -10.42 30.43
N GLY A 58 -14.72 -9.72 31.47
CA GLY A 58 -14.31 -9.97 32.86
C GLY A 58 -12.84 -9.64 33.12
N TRP A 59 -12.28 -8.70 32.38
CA TRP A 59 -10.87 -8.32 32.52
C TRP A 59 -10.73 -7.04 33.36
N ASP A 60 -9.88 -7.10 34.37
CA ASP A 60 -9.61 -5.94 35.24
C ASP A 60 -8.48 -5.07 34.66
N GLN A 61 -7.47 -5.71 34.08
CA GLN A 61 -6.30 -5.05 33.50
C GLN A 61 -5.95 -5.72 32.15
N LEU A 62 -5.53 -4.91 31.20
CA LEU A 62 -4.99 -5.35 29.92
C LEU A 62 -3.50 -5.62 30.04
N ASP A 63 -3.02 -6.64 29.33
CA ASP A 63 -1.60 -6.92 29.21
C ASP A 63 -0.96 -6.03 28.15
N ILE A 64 -1.62 -5.87 27.02
CA ILE A 64 -1.11 -5.14 25.85
C ILE A 64 -2.23 -4.29 25.25
N ILE A 65 -1.89 -3.06 24.88
CA ILE A 65 -2.82 -2.18 24.14
C ILE A 65 -2.18 -1.80 22.81
N LEU A 66 -2.87 -2.13 21.71
CA LEU A 66 -2.41 -1.85 20.35
C LEU A 66 -3.06 -0.57 19.82
N PHE A 67 -2.25 0.39 19.37
CA PHE A 67 -2.69 1.61 18.68
C PHE A 67 -2.52 1.44 17.17
N SER A 68 -3.58 1.70 16.41
CA SER A 68 -3.59 1.54 14.95
C SER A 68 -4.01 2.82 14.24
N GLY A 69 -3.31 3.16 13.17
CA GLY A 69 -3.73 4.23 12.26
C GLY A 69 -4.94 3.86 11.37
N ASP A 70 -5.27 2.58 11.25
CA ASP A 70 -6.43 2.09 10.50
C ASP A 70 -7.66 1.92 11.38
N ALA A 71 -8.84 1.92 10.77
CA ALA A 71 -10.05 1.38 11.38
C ALA A 71 -9.85 -0.10 11.76
N TYR A 72 -10.44 -0.54 12.86
CA TYR A 72 -10.35 -1.94 13.27
C TYR A 72 -11.29 -2.83 12.46
N ILE A 73 -10.69 -3.66 11.65
CA ILE A 73 -11.31 -4.75 10.91
C ILE A 73 -10.64 -6.03 11.39
N ASP A 74 -11.45 -6.95 11.93
CA ASP A 74 -10.95 -8.21 12.46
C ASP A 74 -10.77 -9.25 11.36
N HIS A 75 -9.72 -9.06 10.56
CA HIS A 75 -9.49 -9.81 9.33
C HIS A 75 -7.98 -10.11 9.15
N PRO A 76 -7.58 -11.30 8.65
CA PRO A 76 -6.17 -11.70 8.52
C PRO A 76 -5.33 -10.85 7.54
N ALA A 77 -5.94 -9.94 6.77
CA ALA A 77 -5.24 -8.98 5.94
C ALA A 77 -4.90 -7.65 6.67
N PHE A 78 -5.33 -7.47 7.93
CA PHE A 78 -5.08 -6.26 8.71
C PHE A 78 -4.13 -6.53 9.87
N GLY A 79 -2.95 -5.89 9.84
CA GLY A 79 -1.87 -6.16 10.79
C GLY A 79 -2.25 -6.02 12.27
N ALA A 80 -3.05 -5.02 12.64
CA ALA A 80 -3.50 -4.85 14.02
C ALA A 80 -4.37 -6.03 14.51
N ALA A 81 -5.23 -6.58 13.64
CA ALA A 81 -6.01 -7.77 13.95
C ALA A 81 -5.12 -9.01 14.08
N VAL A 82 -4.18 -9.20 13.13
CA VAL A 82 -3.24 -10.34 13.16
C VAL A 82 -2.43 -10.34 14.45
N ILE A 83 -1.81 -9.23 14.80
CA ILE A 83 -0.99 -9.10 16.01
C ILE A 83 -1.84 -9.26 17.26
N GLY A 84 -3.02 -8.62 17.31
CA GLY A 84 -3.90 -8.74 18.47
C GLY A 84 -4.40 -10.16 18.68
N ARG A 85 -4.81 -10.85 17.61
CA ARG A 85 -5.27 -12.25 17.69
C ARG A 85 -4.13 -13.21 18.01
N THR A 86 -2.92 -12.97 17.51
CA THR A 86 -1.73 -13.77 17.86
C THR A 86 -1.42 -13.66 19.36
N LEU A 87 -1.46 -12.48 19.92
CA LEU A 87 -1.25 -12.26 21.34
C LEU A 87 -2.39 -12.84 22.20
N GLU A 88 -3.65 -12.68 21.77
CA GLU A 88 -4.80 -13.30 22.44
C GLU A 88 -4.69 -14.83 22.46
N ALA A 89 -4.28 -15.44 21.34
CA ALA A 89 -4.05 -16.89 21.26
C ALA A 89 -2.88 -17.37 22.15
N ALA A 90 -1.92 -16.49 22.43
CA ALA A 90 -0.84 -16.74 23.38
C ALA A 90 -1.26 -16.53 24.86
N GLY A 91 -2.54 -16.18 25.12
CA GLY A 91 -3.11 -16.04 26.46
C GLY A 91 -3.12 -14.61 27.01
N TYR A 92 -2.70 -13.61 26.26
CA TYR A 92 -2.66 -12.22 26.71
C TYR A 92 -4.00 -11.50 26.55
N LYS A 93 -4.31 -10.60 27.50
CA LYS A 93 -5.47 -9.69 27.45
C LYS A 93 -5.13 -8.48 26.59
N VAL A 94 -5.64 -8.45 25.36
CA VAL A 94 -5.27 -7.47 24.35
C VAL A 94 -6.46 -6.59 23.96
N ALA A 95 -6.23 -5.30 23.80
CA ALA A 95 -7.19 -4.35 23.25
C ALA A 95 -6.60 -3.57 22.07
N ILE A 96 -7.47 -3.07 21.18
CA ILE A 96 -7.08 -2.23 20.05
C ILE A 96 -7.70 -0.84 20.22
N VAL A 97 -6.89 0.21 20.07
CA VAL A 97 -7.33 1.61 19.95
C VAL A 97 -7.13 2.02 18.49
N PRO A 98 -8.18 1.87 17.64
CA PRO A 98 -8.09 2.22 16.23
C PRO A 98 -8.35 3.71 16.03
N GLN A 99 -7.48 4.37 15.26
CA GLN A 99 -7.58 5.77 14.88
C GLN A 99 -7.89 6.69 16.08
N PRO A 100 -7.00 6.71 17.12
CA PRO A 100 -7.21 7.57 18.27
C PRO A 100 -7.18 9.04 17.87
N ASP A 101 -8.02 9.85 18.50
CA ASP A 101 -7.95 11.31 18.35
C ASP A 101 -6.70 11.85 19.06
N TRP A 102 -5.76 12.35 18.26
CA TRP A 102 -4.48 12.89 18.73
C TRP A 102 -4.54 14.37 19.06
N HIS A 103 -5.73 14.97 19.01
CA HIS A 103 -5.97 16.38 19.37
C HIS A 103 -6.54 16.48 20.78
N GLY A 104 -6.40 17.67 21.36
CA GLY A 104 -7.08 18.03 22.62
C GLY A 104 -6.52 17.28 23.85
N ASP A 105 -7.39 16.65 24.62
CA ASP A 105 -7.09 16.07 25.93
C ASP A 105 -6.56 14.64 25.91
N PHE A 106 -6.34 14.07 24.74
CA PHE A 106 -5.83 12.69 24.54
C PHE A 106 -6.70 11.61 25.22
N ARG A 107 -8.02 11.79 25.30
CA ARG A 107 -8.92 10.84 25.97
C ARG A 107 -8.85 9.44 25.39
N ASP A 108 -8.66 9.30 24.06
CA ASP A 108 -8.55 8.00 23.42
C ASP A 108 -7.30 7.23 23.84
N PHE A 109 -6.23 7.95 24.17
CA PHE A 109 -4.99 7.36 24.68
C PHE A 109 -5.08 6.95 26.16
N LYS A 110 -6.01 7.56 26.91
CA LYS A 110 -6.22 7.31 28.35
C LYS A 110 -7.36 6.33 28.64
N LYS A 111 -8.33 6.14 27.72
CA LYS A 111 -9.59 5.44 27.98
C LYS A 111 -9.46 3.98 28.45
N LEU A 112 -8.39 3.29 28.06
CA LEU A 112 -8.11 1.90 28.43
C LEU A 112 -7.12 1.76 29.58
N GLY A 113 -6.57 2.88 30.08
CA GLY A 113 -5.61 2.90 31.16
C GLY A 113 -4.21 2.42 30.76
N ARG A 114 -3.46 1.95 31.75
CA ARG A 114 -2.09 1.45 31.63
C ARG A 114 -2.10 -0.07 31.38
N PRO A 115 -1.42 -0.58 30.34
CA PRO A 115 -1.22 -2.01 30.19
C PRO A 115 -0.20 -2.55 31.19
N ARG A 116 -0.24 -3.85 31.44
CA ARG A 116 0.70 -4.53 32.32
C ARG A 116 2.10 -4.65 31.69
N LEU A 117 2.16 -4.88 30.36
CA LEU A 117 3.42 -5.19 29.65
C LEU A 117 3.87 -4.04 28.75
N TYR A 118 3.16 -3.73 27.67
CA TYR A 118 3.58 -2.70 26.72
C TYR A 118 2.46 -2.10 25.86
N PHE A 119 2.74 -0.95 25.25
CA PHE A 119 1.97 -0.41 24.13
C PHE A 119 2.58 -0.84 22.80
N GLY A 120 1.77 -1.40 21.90
CA GLY A 120 2.14 -1.66 20.52
C GLY A 120 1.55 -0.60 19.60
N ILE A 121 2.33 -0.11 18.63
CA ILE A 121 1.90 0.94 17.71
C ILE A 121 2.13 0.50 16.27
N SER A 122 1.11 0.66 15.42
CA SER A 122 1.17 0.45 13.97
C SER A 122 0.55 1.61 13.21
N PRO A 123 1.15 2.05 12.08
CA PRO A 123 0.57 3.09 11.23
C PRO A 123 -0.69 2.63 10.49
N GLY A 124 -0.91 1.33 10.40
CA GLY A 124 -1.90 0.64 9.60
C GLY A 124 -1.29 -0.23 8.50
N ALA A 125 -2.11 -0.66 7.54
CA ALA A 125 -1.71 -1.57 6.46
C ALA A 125 -0.81 -0.91 5.40
N MET A 126 -0.84 0.42 5.29
CA MET A 126 0.02 1.19 4.38
C MET A 126 0.89 2.18 5.13
N ASP A 127 2.01 2.55 4.52
CA ASP A 127 2.79 3.71 4.96
C ASP A 127 1.88 4.94 5.00
N SER A 128 1.91 5.67 6.13
CA SER A 128 0.98 6.78 6.37
C SER A 128 1.09 7.89 5.35
N MET A 129 2.31 8.22 4.93
CA MET A 129 2.56 9.30 3.99
C MET A 129 2.18 8.91 2.56
N VAL A 130 2.45 7.66 2.15
CA VAL A 130 2.00 7.09 0.86
C VAL A 130 0.48 7.01 0.81
N ASN A 131 -0.17 6.67 1.92
CA ASN A 131 -1.63 6.63 1.99
C ASN A 131 -2.26 8.02 1.92
N LYS A 132 -1.64 9.02 2.55
CA LYS A 132 -2.18 10.39 2.68
C LYS A 132 -1.93 11.25 1.44
N TYR A 133 -0.81 11.06 0.76
CA TYR A 133 -0.36 11.94 -0.33
C TYR A 133 -0.17 11.20 -1.65
N THR A 134 -0.37 11.94 -2.74
CA THR A 134 0.01 11.51 -4.10
C THR A 134 1.52 11.69 -4.32
N ALA A 135 2.06 11.13 -5.43
CA ALA A 135 3.44 11.34 -5.87
C ALA A 135 3.82 12.82 -6.07
N ASN A 136 2.86 13.70 -6.28
CA ASN A 136 3.05 15.15 -6.40
C ASN A 136 2.77 15.90 -5.09
N ARG A 137 2.89 15.22 -3.95
CA ARG A 137 2.68 15.74 -2.59
C ARG A 137 1.32 16.43 -2.38
N ARG A 138 0.29 16.04 -3.17
CA ARG A 138 -1.08 16.53 -3.00
C ARG A 138 -1.84 15.58 -2.09
N LEU A 139 -2.61 16.15 -1.16
CA LEU A 139 -3.49 15.37 -0.29
C LEU A 139 -4.47 14.54 -1.16
N ARG A 140 -4.63 13.26 -0.83
CA ARG A 140 -5.65 12.41 -1.44
C ARG A 140 -7.03 12.81 -0.93
N SER A 141 -8.05 12.63 -1.74
CA SER A 141 -9.45 12.92 -1.36
C SER A 141 -10.01 11.93 -0.34
N GLU A 142 -9.46 10.73 -0.30
CA GLU A 142 -9.99 9.62 0.51
C GLU A 142 -8.85 8.81 1.14
N ASP A 143 -9.09 8.31 2.36
CA ASP A 143 -8.30 7.27 3.03
C ASP A 143 -9.11 5.96 3.01
N ALA A 144 -8.68 4.99 2.21
CA ALA A 144 -9.39 3.72 2.05
C ALA A 144 -9.50 2.90 3.35
N TYR A 145 -8.64 3.14 4.32
CA TYR A 145 -8.61 2.42 5.61
C TYR A 145 -9.39 3.10 6.73
N SER A 146 -10.11 4.17 6.39
CA SER A 146 -10.90 4.96 7.33
C SER A 146 -12.40 4.82 7.05
N PRO A 147 -13.26 4.97 8.08
CA PRO A 147 -14.70 4.96 7.90
C PRO A 147 -15.14 6.06 6.95
N ASP A 148 -15.98 5.69 5.97
CA ASP A 148 -16.50 6.56 4.90
C ASP A 148 -15.38 7.23 4.06
N GLY A 149 -14.18 6.65 4.03
CA GLY A 149 -13.04 7.17 3.28
C GLY A 149 -12.46 8.47 3.85
N ARG A 150 -12.74 8.83 5.08
CA ARG A 150 -12.28 10.09 5.69
C ARG A 150 -10.77 10.12 5.85
N HIS A 151 -10.10 11.14 5.32
CA HIS A 151 -8.64 11.28 5.32
C HIS A 151 -8.07 12.02 6.55
N ASP A 152 -8.92 12.55 7.43
CA ASP A 152 -8.56 13.34 8.60
C ASP A 152 -8.50 12.55 9.93
N LEU A 153 -8.68 11.22 9.88
CA LEU A 153 -8.67 10.35 11.06
C LEU A 153 -7.29 9.77 11.40
N ARG A 154 -6.28 10.09 10.61
CA ARG A 154 -4.91 9.62 10.80
C ARG A 154 -3.94 10.81 10.73
N PRO A 155 -3.01 10.98 11.70
CA PRO A 155 -1.96 12.00 11.61
C PRO A 155 -0.96 11.65 10.50
N GLU A 156 -0.09 12.60 10.17
CA GLU A 156 1.18 12.27 9.52
C GLU A 156 2.07 11.52 10.52
N TYR A 157 2.75 10.47 10.04
CA TYR A 157 3.63 9.64 10.88
C TYR A 157 2.97 9.17 12.19
N PRO A 158 1.88 8.41 12.15
CA PRO A 158 1.16 7.97 13.35
C PRO A 158 2.05 7.21 14.33
N SER A 159 3.06 6.47 13.86
CA SER A 159 4.02 5.81 14.73
C SER A 159 4.76 6.81 15.63
N ILE A 160 5.14 7.97 15.11
CA ILE A 160 5.80 9.04 15.89
C ILE A 160 4.80 9.75 16.78
N VAL A 161 3.66 10.18 16.22
CA VAL A 161 2.67 10.99 16.95
C VAL A 161 2.09 10.19 18.13
N TYR A 162 1.67 8.95 17.88
CA TYR A 162 1.07 8.12 18.94
C TYR A 162 2.08 7.75 20.01
N SER A 163 3.32 7.42 19.63
CA SER A 163 4.37 7.09 20.57
C SER A 163 4.71 8.27 21.50
N ASN A 164 4.87 9.46 20.95
CA ASN A 164 5.19 10.66 21.74
C ASN A 164 4.07 11.01 22.73
N ILE A 165 2.80 10.86 22.33
CA ILE A 165 1.66 11.05 23.23
C ILE A 165 1.68 10.00 24.36
N LEU A 166 1.90 8.73 24.02
CA LEU A 166 1.95 7.65 25.02
C LEU A 166 3.16 7.82 25.96
N ARG A 167 4.31 8.20 25.45
CA ARG A 167 5.49 8.46 26.26
C ARG A 167 5.27 9.61 27.25
N GLN A 168 4.55 10.66 26.82
CA GLN A 168 4.16 11.76 27.71
C GLN A 168 3.19 11.31 28.81
N LEU A 169 2.22 10.47 28.47
CA LEU A 169 1.18 10.02 29.41
C LEU A 169 1.64 8.89 30.34
N TYR A 170 2.53 8.02 29.85
CA TYR A 170 2.99 6.80 30.54
C TYR A 170 4.51 6.62 30.32
N PRO A 171 5.34 7.46 31.00
CA PRO A 171 6.78 7.55 30.71
C PRO A 171 7.56 6.25 30.96
N ASP A 172 7.04 5.39 31.81
CA ASP A 172 7.68 4.15 32.27
C ASP A 172 7.12 2.87 31.60
N VAL A 173 6.09 2.98 30.75
CA VAL A 173 5.55 1.83 30.02
C VAL A 173 6.34 1.60 28.74
N PRO A 174 6.76 0.37 28.44
CA PRO A 174 7.41 0.04 27.18
C PRO A 174 6.54 0.38 25.97
N ILE A 175 7.16 0.92 24.91
CA ILE A 175 6.52 1.24 23.64
C ILE A 175 7.23 0.51 22.51
N VAL A 176 6.49 -0.36 21.81
CA VAL A 176 6.98 -1.17 20.70
C VAL A 176 6.32 -0.71 19.40
N LEU A 177 7.13 -0.28 18.44
CA LEU A 177 6.66 0.07 17.09
C LEU A 177 6.64 -1.14 16.19
N GLY A 178 5.61 -1.26 15.36
CA GLY A 178 5.51 -2.31 14.34
C GLY A 178 4.87 -1.81 13.05
N GLY A 179 4.67 -2.73 12.10
CA GLY A 179 4.06 -2.46 10.82
C GLY A 179 5.00 -1.79 9.81
N ILE A 180 4.45 -1.40 8.67
CA ILE A 180 5.23 -0.99 7.51
C ILE A 180 6.03 0.30 7.73
N GLU A 181 5.46 1.31 8.40
CA GLU A 181 6.13 2.60 8.62
C GLU A 181 7.40 2.45 9.46
N ALA A 182 7.32 1.69 10.56
CA ALA A 182 8.47 1.41 11.40
C ALA A 182 9.52 0.55 10.67
N SER A 183 9.08 -0.48 9.94
CA SER A 183 9.97 -1.34 9.15
C SER A 183 10.78 -0.56 8.12
N LEU A 184 10.14 0.39 7.43
CA LEU A 184 10.78 1.17 6.35
C LEU A 184 11.65 2.32 6.88
N ARG A 185 11.54 2.69 8.18
CA ARG A 185 12.28 3.81 8.81
C ARG A 185 13.18 3.36 9.95
N ARG A 186 13.58 2.08 9.94
CA ARG A 186 14.39 1.48 11.01
C ARG A 186 15.86 1.92 11.07
N LEU A 187 16.34 2.58 10.01
CA LEU A 187 17.68 3.16 9.88
C LEU A 187 17.56 4.58 9.29
N THR A 188 18.68 5.24 9.03
CA THR A 188 18.70 6.50 8.25
C THR A 188 18.00 6.29 6.91
N HIS A 189 17.05 7.16 6.60
CA HIS A 189 16.21 7.04 5.43
C HIS A 189 15.88 8.40 4.84
N TYR A 190 15.63 8.43 3.51
CA TYR A 190 15.15 9.63 2.86
C TYR A 190 13.63 9.77 3.03
N ASP A 191 13.21 10.92 3.57
CA ASP A 191 11.81 11.31 3.66
C ASP A 191 11.45 12.21 2.49
N TYR A 192 10.67 11.65 1.55
CA TYR A 192 10.27 12.35 0.33
C TYR A 192 9.42 13.59 0.60
N TRP A 193 8.55 13.56 1.62
CA TRP A 193 7.60 14.65 1.89
C TRP A 193 8.25 15.83 2.60
N LYS A 194 9.26 15.57 3.42
CA LYS A 194 10.09 16.60 4.09
C LYS A 194 11.34 16.96 3.30
N ASP A 195 11.66 16.19 2.24
CA ASP A 195 12.82 16.36 1.37
C ASP A 195 14.15 16.38 2.11
N CYS A 196 14.32 15.47 3.06
CA CYS A 196 15.54 15.37 3.88
C CYS A 196 15.82 13.93 4.30
N LEU A 197 17.08 13.65 4.67
CA LEU A 197 17.42 12.45 5.42
C LEU A 197 16.91 12.59 6.86
N ARG A 198 16.29 11.53 7.36
CA ARG A 198 15.88 11.39 8.76
C ARG A 198 16.62 10.25 9.44
N LYS A 199 16.79 10.37 10.72
CA LYS A 199 17.35 9.34 11.59
C LYS A 199 16.45 8.11 11.65
N CYS A 200 16.92 7.04 12.29
CA CYS A 200 16.06 5.93 12.71
C CYS A 200 14.81 6.47 13.40
N ILE A 201 13.63 5.93 13.07
CA ILE A 201 12.35 6.43 13.60
C ILE A 201 12.28 6.37 15.14
N LEU A 202 13.04 5.51 15.81
CA LEU A 202 13.10 5.45 17.27
C LEU A 202 13.59 6.77 17.88
N CYS A 203 14.47 7.51 17.19
CA CYS A 203 14.98 8.80 17.66
C CYS A 203 13.84 9.85 17.74
N ASP A 204 12.94 9.84 16.75
CA ASP A 204 11.84 10.80 16.66
C ASP A 204 10.61 10.35 17.48
N ALA A 205 10.39 9.04 17.60
CA ALA A 205 9.23 8.45 18.24
C ALA A 205 9.39 8.26 19.77
N HIS A 206 10.62 8.33 20.29
CA HIS A 206 10.94 8.01 21.68
C HIS A 206 10.36 6.66 22.15
N ALA A 207 10.30 5.69 21.24
CA ALA A 207 9.90 4.31 21.51
C ALA A 207 11.11 3.46 21.90
N ASP A 208 10.87 2.32 22.55
CA ASP A 208 11.93 1.48 23.06
C ASP A 208 12.47 0.49 22.01
N MET A 209 11.60 0.00 21.12
CA MET A 209 11.96 -1.04 20.16
C MET A 209 11.08 -0.99 18.90
N ILE A 210 11.65 -1.40 17.77
CA ILE A 210 10.91 -1.70 16.54
C ILE A 210 10.87 -3.22 16.37
N ILE A 211 9.71 -3.73 15.95
CA ILE A 211 9.55 -5.01 15.30
C ILE A 211 9.40 -4.73 13.79
N TYR A 212 10.32 -5.22 12.97
CA TYR A 212 10.23 -5.04 11.52
C TYR A 212 9.74 -6.30 10.81
N GLY A 213 9.12 -6.15 9.65
CA GLY A 213 8.57 -7.26 8.89
C GLY A 213 7.31 -7.87 9.51
N MET A 214 7.15 -9.19 9.38
CA MET A 214 6.04 -9.95 9.97
C MET A 214 6.33 -10.19 11.46
N GLY A 215 5.49 -9.66 12.33
CA GLY A 215 5.78 -9.47 13.75
C GLY A 215 5.22 -10.52 14.70
N GLU A 216 4.60 -11.60 14.22
CA GLU A 216 3.85 -12.55 15.05
C GLU A 216 4.70 -13.21 16.14
N LYS A 217 5.92 -13.62 15.79
CA LYS A 217 6.85 -14.26 16.77
C LYS A 217 7.37 -13.28 17.80
N GLN A 218 7.79 -12.11 17.34
CA GLN A 218 8.43 -11.10 18.18
C GLN A 218 7.49 -10.54 19.24
N VAL A 219 6.22 -10.26 18.88
CA VAL A 219 5.26 -9.71 19.85
C VAL A 219 5.01 -10.68 21.01
N VAL A 220 5.00 -11.99 20.73
CA VAL A 220 4.84 -13.02 21.75
C VAL A 220 6.12 -13.15 22.57
N SER A 221 7.30 -13.19 21.93
CA SER A 221 8.58 -13.29 22.65
C SER A 221 8.80 -12.10 23.60
N ILE A 222 8.53 -10.87 23.13
CA ILE A 222 8.62 -9.66 23.96
C ILE A 222 7.64 -9.74 25.15
N ALA A 223 6.39 -10.16 24.90
CA ALA A 223 5.40 -10.27 25.96
C ALA A 223 5.82 -11.28 27.02
N GLN A 224 6.32 -12.45 26.61
CA GLN A 224 6.82 -13.50 27.52
C GLN A 224 8.00 -13.04 28.37
N GLU A 225 8.99 -12.38 27.76
CA GLU A 225 10.17 -11.89 28.51
C GLU A 225 9.78 -10.78 29.52
N LEU A 226 8.91 -9.84 29.13
CA LEU A 226 8.42 -8.81 30.03
C LEU A 226 7.55 -9.40 31.14
N GLU A 227 6.76 -10.43 30.88
CA GLU A 227 5.97 -11.16 31.88
C GLU A 227 6.87 -11.87 32.90
N ASN A 228 8.01 -12.40 32.46
CA ASN A 228 9.02 -13.02 33.27
C ASN A 228 9.87 -12.00 34.10
N GLY A 229 9.55 -10.71 33.98
CA GLY A 229 10.18 -9.63 34.73
C GLY A 229 11.42 -9.02 34.06
N ALA A 230 11.73 -9.35 32.82
CA ALA A 230 12.79 -8.69 32.06
C ALA A 230 12.45 -7.22 31.80
N HIS A 231 13.44 -6.36 31.70
CA HIS A 231 13.22 -4.98 31.27
C HIS A 231 13.34 -4.87 29.77
N ILE A 232 12.52 -4.04 29.12
CA ILE A 232 12.51 -3.88 27.65
C ILE A 232 13.91 -3.57 27.06
N LYS A 233 14.75 -2.84 27.79
CA LYS A 233 16.11 -2.50 27.37
C LYS A 233 17.07 -3.69 27.35
N ASP A 234 16.71 -4.79 28.00
CA ASP A 234 17.52 -6.01 28.05
C ASP A 234 17.18 -6.99 26.95
N LEU A 235 16.06 -6.76 26.25
CA LEU A 235 15.56 -7.62 25.17
C LEU A 235 16.31 -7.44 23.82
N LYS A 236 17.59 -7.08 23.90
CA LYS A 236 18.45 -6.82 22.73
C LYS A 236 18.78 -8.07 21.91
N HIS A 237 18.48 -9.26 22.43
CA HIS A 237 18.75 -10.54 21.78
C HIS A 237 17.63 -11.03 20.86
N ILE A 238 16.43 -10.43 20.94
CA ILE A 238 15.29 -10.90 20.16
C ILE A 238 15.53 -10.63 18.67
N PRO A 239 15.45 -11.66 17.80
CA PRO A 239 15.62 -11.47 16.36
C PRO A 239 14.55 -10.57 15.75
N GLN A 240 14.87 -9.95 14.60
CA GLN A 240 13.93 -9.12 13.83
C GLN A 240 13.42 -7.91 14.59
N THR A 241 14.27 -7.38 15.49
CA THR A 241 14.01 -6.15 16.26
C THR A 241 15.06 -5.09 15.95
N VAL A 242 14.74 -3.83 16.28
CA VAL A 242 15.68 -2.71 16.25
C VAL A 242 15.58 -1.95 17.55
N TYR A 243 16.71 -1.56 18.10
CA TYR A 243 16.81 -0.76 19.32
C TYR A 243 17.94 0.27 19.22
N LEU A 244 17.91 1.27 20.11
CA LEU A 244 18.99 2.24 20.26
C LEU A 244 19.79 1.90 21.52
N CYS A 245 21.10 1.91 21.44
CA CYS A 245 21.97 1.78 22.61
C CYS A 245 23.30 2.52 22.40
N LYS A 246 24.00 2.79 23.50
CA LYS A 246 25.39 3.25 23.44
C LYS A 246 26.31 2.13 22.96
N GLU A 247 27.50 2.46 22.49
CA GLU A 247 28.46 1.48 22.01
C GLU A 247 28.83 0.45 23.09
N ASP A 248 29.08 0.89 24.31
CA ASP A 248 29.39 0.03 25.44
C ASP A 248 28.26 -0.93 25.84
N ASP A 249 27.00 -0.59 25.45
CA ASP A 249 25.81 -1.39 25.76
C ASP A 249 25.43 -2.36 24.61
N ILE A 250 26.24 -2.45 23.55
CA ILE A 250 26.00 -3.40 22.44
C ILE A 250 26.31 -4.82 22.92
N PRO A 251 25.36 -5.77 22.85
CA PRO A 251 25.60 -7.14 23.31
C PRO A 251 26.77 -7.80 22.57
N GLY A 252 27.80 -8.17 23.33
CA GLY A 252 29.04 -8.75 22.82
C GLY A 252 29.95 -7.80 22.04
N GLY A 253 29.71 -6.49 22.17
CA GLY A 253 30.42 -5.45 21.42
C GLY A 253 30.13 -5.46 19.90
N ILE A 254 30.89 -4.66 19.15
CA ILE A 254 30.88 -4.69 17.68
C ILE A 254 31.75 -5.88 17.23
N LYS A 255 31.17 -6.79 16.45
CA LYS A 255 31.83 -8.00 15.96
C LYS A 255 32.38 -7.81 14.56
N GLU A 256 33.35 -8.64 14.16
CA GLU A 256 33.98 -8.60 12.84
C GLU A 256 32.97 -8.89 11.69
N ASP A 257 31.95 -9.70 11.98
CA ASP A 257 30.90 -10.07 11.01
C ASP A 257 29.71 -9.11 11.00
N ASP A 258 29.67 -8.10 11.88
CA ASP A 258 28.65 -7.05 11.85
C ASP A 258 28.78 -6.15 10.61
N ILE A 259 27.64 -5.70 10.09
CA ILE A 259 27.61 -4.70 9.01
C ILE A 259 27.59 -3.30 9.63
N LEU A 260 28.74 -2.65 9.63
CA LEU A 260 28.86 -1.28 10.13
C LEU A 260 28.62 -0.29 9.01
N LEU A 261 27.53 0.46 9.10
CA LEU A 261 27.15 1.46 8.10
C LEU A 261 27.81 2.82 8.41
N HIS A 262 27.98 3.65 7.36
CA HIS A 262 28.29 5.07 7.56
C HIS A 262 27.24 5.70 8.47
N SER A 263 27.71 6.57 9.38
CA SER A 263 26.82 7.24 10.34
C SER A 263 25.78 8.12 9.64
N HIS A 264 24.70 8.46 10.36
CA HIS A 264 23.71 9.41 9.88
C HIS A 264 24.34 10.75 9.45
N GLU A 265 25.25 11.27 10.25
CA GLU A 265 25.95 12.54 10.04
C GLU A 265 26.84 12.46 8.79
N ALA A 266 27.55 11.36 8.58
CA ALA A 266 28.33 11.13 7.37
C ALA A 266 27.44 11.12 6.10
N CYS A 267 26.28 10.49 6.19
CA CYS A 267 25.31 10.46 5.08
C CYS A 267 24.70 11.84 4.76
N LEU A 268 24.56 12.73 5.76
CA LEU A 268 24.14 14.12 5.53
C LEU A 268 25.16 14.90 4.70
N HIS A 269 26.44 14.63 4.90
CA HIS A 269 27.53 15.31 4.20
C HIS A 269 27.86 14.69 2.84
N ASN A 270 27.64 13.38 2.68
CA ASN A 270 28.00 12.68 1.45
C ASN A 270 26.90 11.71 1.01
N LYS A 271 26.20 12.04 -0.07
CA LYS A 271 25.12 11.21 -0.63
C LYS A 271 25.58 9.83 -1.11
N LYS A 272 26.85 9.65 -1.47
CA LYS A 272 27.37 8.32 -1.84
C LYS A 272 27.38 7.37 -0.65
N TYR A 273 27.68 7.85 0.56
CA TYR A 273 27.63 7.03 1.76
C TYR A 273 26.23 6.49 2.04
N GLN A 274 25.19 7.29 1.79
CA GLN A 274 23.83 6.81 1.87
C GLN A 274 23.52 5.71 0.81
N ALA A 275 24.01 5.87 -0.41
CA ALA A 275 23.84 4.86 -1.44
C ALA A 275 24.59 3.55 -1.10
N GLU A 276 25.82 3.63 -0.61
CA GLU A 276 26.61 2.48 -0.14
C GLU A 276 25.92 1.76 1.03
N ASN A 277 25.47 2.50 2.03
CA ASN A 277 24.69 1.95 3.15
C ASN A 277 23.49 1.16 2.65
N PHE A 278 22.76 1.70 1.68
CA PHE A 278 21.54 1.06 1.21
C PHE A 278 21.81 -0.28 0.51
N LYS A 279 22.92 -0.40 -0.23
CA LYS A 279 23.34 -1.69 -0.79
C LYS A 279 23.44 -2.76 0.30
N HIS A 280 24.14 -2.46 1.39
CA HIS A 280 24.29 -3.39 2.51
C HIS A 280 22.94 -3.70 3.17
N ILE A 281 22.10 -2.70 3.38
CA ILE A 281 20.76 -2.88 3.97
C ILE A 281 19.90 -3.79 3.10
N GLU A 282 19.90 -3.61 1.79
CA GLU A 282 19.12 -4.44 0.88
C GLU A 282 19.67 -5.86 0.80
N GLU A 283 20.98 -6.03 0.71
CA GLU A 283 21.60 -7.36 0.69
C GLU A 283 21.26 -8.14 1.94
N GLU A 284 21.41 -7.56 3.14
CA GLU A 284 21.08 -8.23 4.40
C GLU A 284 19.57 -8.53 4.53
N SER A 285 18.70 -7.63 4.06
CA SER A 285 17.25 -7.87 4.07
C SER A 285 16.81 -9.03 3.18
N ASN A 286 17.67 -9.48 2.26
CA ASN A 286 17.38 -10.55 1.29
C ASN A 286 18.15 -11.86 1.54
N LYS A 287 18.92 -11.95 2.61
CA LYS A 287 19.64 -13.17 3.00
C LYS A 287 18.76 -14.06 3.91
N LYS A 288 18.99 -15.38 3.87
CA LYS A 288 18.43 -16.31 4.88
C LYS A 288 19.14 -16.18 6.23
N HIS A 289 20.46 -16.02 6.17
CA HIS A 289 21.33 -15.79 7.32
C HIS A 289 21.91 -14.40 7.19
N ALA A 290 21.13 -13.41 7.63
CA ALA A 290 21.54 -12.02 7.65
C ALA A 290 22.45 -11.73 8.85
N GLN A 291 23.31 -10.74 8.72
CA GLN A 291 24.18 -10.24 9.78
C GLN A 291 23.48 -9.09 10.51
N ARG A 292 23.95 -8.80 11.71
CA ARG A 292 23.52 -7.64 12.48
C ARG A 292 24.02 -6.37 11.80
N ILE A 293 23.15 -5.37 11.65
CA ILE A 293 23.48 -4.06 11.06
C ILE A 293 23.55 -3.03 12.16
N LEU A 294 24.60 -2.20 12.16
CA LEU A 294 24.80 -1.10 13.09
C LEU A 294 24.97 0.20 12.35
N GLN A 295 24.29 1.25 12.79
CA GLN A 295 24.45 2.60 12.25
C GLN A 295 24.56 3.60 13.41
N ALA A 296 25.67 4.33 13.48
CA ALA A 296 25.79 5.42 14.43
C ALA A 296 24.88 6.59 14.09
N VAL A 297 24.19 7.10 15.12
CA VAL A 297 23.26 8.24 15.06
C VAL A 297 23.42 9.05 16.33
N ASP A 298 23.86 10.30 16.24
CA ASP A 298 24.26 11.10 17.40
C ASP A 298 25.26 10.34 18.31
N ASN A 299 24.87 10.07 19.56
CA ASN A 299 25.69 9.38 20.56
C ASN A 299 25.31 7.91 20.79
N VAL A 300 24.50 7.33 19.91
CA VAL A 300 23.99 5.96 20.01
C VAL A 300 24.11 5.22 18.69
N TYR A 301 23.96 3.91 18.74
CA TYR A 301 23.81 3.05 17.56
C TYR A 301 22.36 2.60 17.42
N ALA A 302 21.85 2.70 16.21
CA ALA A 302 20.67 1.93 15.80
C ALA A 302 21.16 0.52 15.41
N VAL A 303 20.76 -0.46 16.20
CA VAL A 303 21.15 -1.87 16.03
C VAL A 303 19.98 -2.64 15.45
N VAL A 304 20.16 -3.24 14.28
CA VAL A 304 19.17 -4.07 13.61
C VAL A 304 19.57 -5.53 13.76
N ASN A 305 18.81 -6.28 14.55
CA ASN A 305 19.02 -7.72 14.71
C ASN A 305 18.66 -8.47 13.43
N PRO A 306 19.31 -9.59 13.10
CA PRO A 306 18.94 -10.46 11.99
C PRO A 306 17.47 -10.91 12.07
N PRO A 307 16.80 -11.16 10.92
CA PRO A 307 15.43 -11.65 10.93
C PRO A 307 15.31 -13.07 11.49
N TYR A 308 14.13 -13.44 11.95
CA TYR A 308 13.78 -14.85 12.15
C TYR A 308 13.88 -15.63 10.83
N PRO A 309 14.14 -16.94 10.90
CA PRO A 309 13.96 -17.79 9.74
C PRO A 309 12.59 -17.63 9.11
N THR A 310 12.53 -17.79 7.79
CA THR A 310 11.25 -17.75 7.05
C THR A 310 10.22 -18.67 7.69
N MET A 311 9.01 -18.17 7.92
CA MET A 311 7.93 -18.94 8.55
C MET A 311 7.63 -20.21 7.74
N SER A 312 7.50 -21.34 8.43
CA SER A 312 7.01 -22.57 7.88
C SER A 312 5.52 -22.49 7.53
N THR A 313 5.02 -23.41 6.72
CA THR A 313 3.59 -23.52 6.40
C THR A 313 2.73 -23.60 7.66
N ALA A 314 3.13 -24.41 8.65
CA ALA A 314 2.41 -24.56 9.91
C ALA A 314 2.33 -23.24 10.71
N GLU A 315 3.40 -22.45 10.74
CA GLU A 315 3.42 -21.16 11.42
C GLU A 315 2.55 -20.11 10.70
N VAL A 316 2.55 -20.14 9.36
CA VAL A 316 1.67 -19.27 8.56
C VAL A 316 0.20 -19.68 8.76
N ASP A 317 -0.11 -20.97 8.69
CA ASP A 317 -1.46 -21.48 8.93
C ASP A 317 -1.95 -21.09 10.33
N ALA A 318 -1.12 -21.24 11.35
CA ALA A 318 -1.47 -20.85 12.72
C ALA A 318 -1.89 -19.38 12.81
N ALA A 319 -1.25 -18.46 12.07
CA ALA A 319 -1.61 -17.06 12.04
C ALA A 319 -2.92 -16.79 11.29
N TYR A 320 -3.20 -17.53 10.19
CA TYR A 320 -4.42 -17.34 9.40
C TYR A 320 -5.64 -18.08 9.97
N ASP A 321 -5.43 -19.14 10.73
CA ASP A 321 -6.48 -19.98 11.32
C ASP A 321 -7.04 -19.44 12.65
N LEU A 322 -6.53 -18.30 13.12
CA LEU A 322 -7.04 -17.60 14.30
C LEU A 322 -8.53 -17.21 14.13
N PRO A 323 -9.28 -17.02 15.21
CA PRO A 323 -10.72 -16.84 15.18
C PRO A 323 -11.13 -15.42 14.74
N TYR A 324 -10.77 -15.05 13.50
CA TYR A 324 -11.21 -13.78 12.93
C TYR A 324 -12.70 -13.78 12.63
N THR A 325 -13.38 -12.69 12.98
CA THR A 325 -14.78 -12.47 12.57
C THR A 325 -14.92 -12.16 11.09
N ARG A 326 -13.85 -11.68 10.44
CA ARG A 326 -13.79 -11.15 9.08
C ARG A 326 -14.73 -9.96 8.84
N GLU A 327 -15.12 -9.25 9.90
CA GLU A 327 -16.00 -8.07 9.85
C GLU A 327 -15.32 -6.84 10.48
N PRO A 328 -15.72 -5.62 10.07
CA PRO A 328 -15.38 -4.42 10.82
C PRO A 328 -16.00 -4.45 12.21
N HIS A 329 -15.26 -3.92 13.19
CA HIS A 329 -15.78 -3.81 14.56
C HIS A 329 -17.15 -3.12 14.60
N PRO A 330 -18.11 -3.55 15.44
CA PRO A 330 -19.48 -3.01 15.50
C PRO A 330 -19.58 -1.49 15.69
N LYS A 331 -18.56 -0.84 16.22
CA LYS A 331 -18.49 0.65 16.31
C LYS A 331 -18.63 1.36 14.95
N TYR A 332 -18.37 0.66 13.85
CA TYR A 332 -18.46 1.19 12.47
C TYR A 332 -19.78 0.84 11.78
N ARG A 333 -20.77 0.32 12.54
CA ARG A 333 -22.08 -0.01 11.97
C ARG A 333 -22.69 1.19 11.23
N GLY A 334 -23.10 0.99 9.99
CA GLY A 334 -23.64 2.05 9.11
C GLY A 334 -22.58 2.86 8.36
N LYS A 335 -21.29 2.62 8.59
CA LYS A 335 -20.19 3.25 7.86
C LYS A 335 -19.55 2.26 6.91
N THR A 336 -19.05 2.74 5.79
CA THR A 336 -18.32 1.94 4.81
C THR A 336 -16.81 2.15 4.97
N ILE A 337 -16.04 1.08 5.02
CA ILE A 337 -14.57 1.14 4.99
C ILE A 337 -14.13 0.63 3.63
N PRO A 338 -13.65 1.48 2.71
CA PRO A 338 -13.37 1.09 1.33
C PRO A 338 -12.41 -0.09 1.18
N ALA A 339 -11.34 -0.13 1.99
CA ALA A 339 -10.38 -1.24 1.97
C ALA A 339 -11.02 -2.57 2.33
N TYR A 340 -11.93 -2.61 3.30
CA TYR A 340 -12.68 -3.81 3.65
C TYR A 340 -13.58 -4.27 2.50
N GLU A 341 -14.33 -3.35 1.88
CA GLU A 341 -15.21 -3.69 0.76
C GLU A 341 -14.45 -4.30 -0.42
N MET A 342 -13.18 -3.89 -0.62
CA MET A 342 -12.33 -4.44 -1.69
C MET A 342 -11.87 -5.87 -1.41
N ILE A 343 -11.63 -6.24 -0.14
CA ILE A 343 -10.92 -7.49 0.19
C ILE A 343 -11.75 -8.50 0.99
N LYS A 344 -12.97 -8.18 1.43
CA LYS A 344 -13.77 -9.03 2.31
C LYS A 344 -14.01 -10.46 1.80
N HIS A 345 -14.04 -10.64 0.48
CA HIS A 345 -14.17 -11.94 -0.18
C HIS A 345 -12.85 -12.37 -0.87
N SER A 346 -11.70 -11.90 -0.38
CA SER A 346 -10.39 -12.35 -0.84
C SER A 346 -9.75 -13.31 0.16
N VAL A 347 -8.87 -14.18 -0.33
CA VAL A 347 -8.10 -15.13 0.46
C VAL A 347 -6.64 -15.07 0.04
N ASN A 348 -5.77 -14.75 0.99
CA ASN A 348 -4.33 -14.80 0.79
C ASN A 348 -3.82 -16.24 0.92
N ILE A 349 -3.02 -16.69 -0.06
CA ILE A 349 -2.48 -18.05 -0.09
C ILE A 349 -1.00 -18.11 0.31
N HIS A 350 -0.27 -17.00 0.25
CA HIS A 350 1.15 -16.93 0.65
C HIS A 350 1.55 -15.51 1.02
N ARG A 351 2.70 -15.39 1.67
CA ARG A 351 3.42 -14.14 1.98
C ARG A 351 4.79 -14.14 1.30
N GLY A 352 5.40 -12.96 1.17
CA GLY A 352 6.71 -12.77 0.55
C GLY A 352 6.64 -12.59 -0.96
N CYS A 353 7.72 -12.06 -1.54
CA CYS A 353 7.84 -11.85 -2.98
C CYS A 353 9.32 -11.82 -3.40
N PHE A 354 9.74 -12.79 -4.22
CA PHE A 354 11.11 -12.83 -4.73
C PHE A 354 11.32 -11.99 -6.01
N GLY A 355 10.35 -11.16 -6.36
CA GLY A 355 10.43 -10.28 -7.53
C GLY A 355 11.54 -9.24 -7.43
N GLY A 356 11.78 -8.68 -6.24
CA GLY A 356 12.87 -7.75 -5.95
C GLY A 356 12.83 -6.47 -6.82
N CYS A 357 11.65 -6.02 -7.26
CA CYS A 357 11.49 -4.77 -8.01
C CYS A 357 12.06 -3.61 -7.20
N SER A 358 12.89 -2.76 -7.83
CA SER A 358 13.69 -1.73 -7.15
C SER A 358 12.89 -0.66 -6.42
N PHE A 359 11.60 -0.50 -6.76
CA PHE A 359 10.68 0.50 -6.21
C PHE A 359 9.67 -0.08 -5.20
N CYS A 360 9.67 -1.41 -4.98
CA CYS A 360 8.63 -2.09 -4.23
C CYS A 360 9.06 -2.40 -2.80
N THR A 361 8.19 -2.11 -1.83
CA THR A 361 8.46 -2.36 -0.40
C THR A 361 8.03 -3.75 0.08
N ILE A 362 7.40 -4.56 -0.76
CA ILE A 362 6.88 -5.88 -0.35
C ILE A 362 8.02 -6.79 0.15
N SER A 363 9.10 -6.92 -0.62
CA SER A 363 10.24 -7.74 -0.19
C SER A 363 10.96 -7.17 1.03
N ALA A 364 10.98 -5.84 1.19
CA ALA A 364 11.57 -5.18 2.36
C ALA A 364 10.77 -5.38 3.65
N HIS A 365 9.45 -5.61 3.54
CA HIS A 365 8.54 -5.79 4.69
C HIS A 365 8.13 -7.25 4.89
N GLN A 366 7.68 -7.96 3.85
CA GLN A 366 7.25 -9.36 3.95
C GLN A 366 8.38 -10.37 3.74
N GLY A 367 9.54 -9.91 3.26
CA GLY A 367 10.67 -10.76 2.90
C GLY A 367 10.64 -11.24 1.45
N LYS A 368 11.81 -11.71 1.00
CA LYS A 368 12.01 -12.27 -0.34
C LYS A 368 11.48 -13.70 -0.46
N PHE A 369 11.60 -14.49 0.61
CA PHE A 369 11.25 -15.92 0.57
C PHE A 369 9.76 -16.11 0.74
N ILE A 370 9.21 -17.04 -0.07
CA ILE A 370 7.77 -17.31 -0.03
C ILE A 370 7.45 -18.22 1.15
N SER A 371 6.47 -17.82 1.95
CA SER A 371 5.84 -18.63 2.99
C SER A 371 4.41 -18.94 2.58
N CYS A 372 4.13 -20.23 2.27
CA CYS A 372 2.83 -20.66 1.77
C CYS A 372 1.95 -21.15 2.91
N ARG A 373 0.65 -20.97 2.74
CA ARG A 373 -0.38 -21.68 3.51
C ARG A 373 -0.59 -23.09 2.96
N SER A 374 -1.05 -23.99 3.81
CA SER A 374 -1.54 -25.29 3.35
C SER A 374 -2.87 -25.15 2.59
N LYS A 375 -3.17 -26.15 1.77
CA LYS A 375 -4.47 -26.24 1.08
C LYS A 375 -5.63 -26.31 2.08
N GLU A 376 -5.45 -27.01 3.17
CA GLU A 376 -6.42 -27.18 4.25
C GLU A 376 -6.79 -25.84 4.91
N SER A 377 -5.78 -25.04 5.27
CA SER A 377 -5.97 -23.70 5.86
C SER A 377 -6.68 -22.75 4.86
N ILE A 378 -6.28 -22.79 3.58
CA ILE A 378 -6.93 -21.98 2.52
C ILE A 378 -8.41 -22.36 2.38
N LEU A 379 -8.72 -23.66 2.26
CA LEU A 379 -10.09 -24.16 2.12
C LEU A 379 -10.93 -23.86 3.37
N LYS A 380 -10.34 -23.94 4.57
CA LYS A 380 -11.01 -23.55 5.82
C LYS A 380 -11.45 -22.09 5.77
N GLU A 381 -10.58 -21.18 5.32
CA GLU A 381 -10.92 -19.76 5.18
C GLU A 381 -11.96 -19.52 4.08
N VAL A 382 -11.85 -20.18 2.92
CA VAL A 382 -12.86 -20.10 1.85
C VAL A 382 -14.24 -20.50 2.39
N LYS A 383 -14.34 -21.58 3.18
CA LYS A 383 -15.59 -22.01 3.82
C LYS A 383 -16.16 -20.95 4.78
N GLN A 384 -15.33 -20.15 5.44
CA GLN A 384 -15.81 -19.00 6.24
C GLN A 384 -16.34 -17.88 5.35
N VAL A 385 -15.66 -17.59 4.22
CA VAL A 385 -16.08 -16.56 3.27
C VAL A 385 -17.42 -16.91 2.62
N VAL A 386 -17.65 -18.14 2.21
CA VAL A 386 -18.91 -18.56 1.60
C VAL A 386 -20.10 -18.44 2.53
N GLN A 387 -19.87 -18.47 3.85
CA GLN A 387 -20.92 -18.26 4.87
C GLN A 387 -21.24 -16.78 5.11
N MET A 388 -20.50 -15.84 4.54
CA MET A 388 -20.77 -14.40 4.73
C MET A 388 -22.12 -14.01 4.09
N PRO A 389 -22.95 -13.20 4.78
CA PRO A 389 -24.34 -12.92 4.35
C PRO A 389 -24.47 -12.24 2.98
N ASP A 390 -23.41 -11.57 2.53
CA ASP A 390 -23.36 -10.85 1.27
C ASP A 390 -22.56 -11.57 0.18
N PHE A 391 -22.02 -12.78 0.46
CA PHE A 391 -21.34 -13.60 -0.51
C PHE A 391 -22.31 -14.10 -1.59
N LYS A 392 -21.91 -14.00 -2.86
CA LYS A 392 -22.75 -14.34 -4.01
C LYS A 392 -22.14 -15.43 -4.91
N GLY A 393 -21.14 -16.15 -4.39
CA GLY A 393 -20.43 -17.19 -5.11
C GLY A 393 -19.16 -16.71 -5.82
N TYR A 394 -18.67 -15.50 -5.55
CA TYR A 394 -17.51 -14.93 -6.20
C TYR A 394 -16.43 -14.57 -5.20
N LEU A 395 -15.27 -15.25 -5.25
CA LEU A 395 -14.07 -14.79 -4.57
C LEU A 395 -13.45 -13.64 -5.39
N SER A 396 -13.16 -12.52 -4.74
CA SER A 396 -12.61 -11.33 -5.41
C SER A 396 -11.12 -11.46 -5.74
N ASP A 397 -10.39 -12.22 -4.92
CA ASP A 397 -8.99 -12.56 -5.13
C ASP A 397 -8.63 -13.84 -4.36
N LEU A 398 -8.05 -14.81 -5.05
CA LEU A 398 -7.40 -15.99 -4.47
C LEU A 398 -5.92 -15.90 -4.85
N GLY A 399 -5.12 -15.20 -4.04
CA GLY A 399 -3.78 -14.83 -4.45
C GLY A 399 -2.86 -14.41 -3.31
N GLY A 400 -1.85 -13.62 -3.63
CA GLY A 400 -0.87 -13.14 -2.69
C GLY A 400 -0.14 -11.91 -3.23
N PRO A 401 1.01 -11.50 -2.66
CA PRO A 401 1.78 -10.35 -3.14
C PRO A 401 2.12 -10.40 -4.63
N SER A 402 2.21 -11.61 -5.18
CA SER A 402 2.24 -11.90 -6.61
C SER A 402 1.46 -13.20 -6.84
N ALA A 403 0.45 -13.17 -7.72
CA ALA A 403 -0.54 -14.23 -7.85
C ALA A 403 0.06 -15.62 -8.10
N ASN A 404 1.15 -15.71 -8.86
CA ASN A 404 1.75 -16.97 -9.30
C ASN A 404 3.13 -17.29 -8.72
N MET A 405 3.30 -17.03 -7.41
CA MET A 405 4.52 -17.43 -6.68
C MET A 405 4.28 -18.52 -5.62
N TYR A 406 3.04 -18.97 -5.46
CA TYR A 406 2.70 -20.01 -4.49
C TYR A 406 3.45 -21.32 -4.75
N GLY A 407 4.04 -21.88 -3.71
CA GLY A 407 4.79 -23.13 -3.78
C GLY A 407 6.20 -23.01 -4.36
N MET A 408 6.61 -21.83 -4.84
CA MET A 408 7.91 -21.65 -5.48
C MET A 408 9.00 -21.35 -4.46
N ALA A 409 10.12 -22.06 -4.56
CA ALA A 409 11.30 -21.92 -3.71
C ALA A 409 12.56 -22.34 -4.48
N GLY A 410 13.73 -22.20 -3.85
CA GLY A 410 14.96 -22.76 -4.42
C GLY A 410 14.96 -24.30 -4.39
N LYS A 411 15.32 -24.96 -5.48
CA LYS A 411 15.48 -26.42 -5.57
C LYS A 411 16.57 -26.92 -4.61
N ASN A 412 17.70 -26.24 -4.57
CA ASN A 412 18.78 -26.49 -3.63
C ASN A 412 18.76 -25.39 -2.55
N GLN A 413 18.26 -25.75 -1.36
CA GLN A 413 18.14 -24.81 -0.23
C GLN A 413 19.50 -24.33 0.29
N LYS A 414 20.54 -25.17 0.29
CA LYS A 414 21.91 -24.79 0.69
C LYS A 414 22.47 -23.68 -0.17
N ALA A 415 22.21 -23.70 -1.50
CA ALA A 415 22.61 -22.61 -2.39
C ALA A 415 21.87 -21.28 -2.07
N CYS A 416 20.64 -21.37 -1.55
CA CYS A 416 19.87 -20.18 -1.13
C CYS A 416 20.37 -19.58 0.20
N GLU A 417 21.02 -20.36 1.07
CA GLU A 417 21.54 -19.90 2.37
C GLU A 417 22.62 -18.83 2.19
N HIS A 418 23.44 -18.94 1.16
CA HIS A 418 24.54 -18.02 0.86
C HIS A 418 24.20 -16.99 -0.25
N CYS A 419 22.96 -16.99 -0.72
CA CYS A 419 22.53 -16.16 -1.83
C CYS A 419 22.42 -14.68 -1.44
N LYS A 420 23.14 -13.80 -2.15
CA LYS A 420 23.10 -12.34 -1.98
C LYS A 420 22.18 -11.63 -2.97
N ARG A 421 21.59 -12.34 -3.96
CA ARG A 421 20.75 -11.72 -4.99
C ARG A 421 19.49 -11.11 -4.36
N PRO A 422 19.15 -9.85 -4.65
CA PRO A 422 17.91 -9.23 -4.16
C PRO A 422 16.66 -9.79 -4.86
N SER A 423 16.82 -10.43 -6.04
CA SER A 423 15.73 -10.99 -6.84
C SER A 423 16.05 -12.40 -7.32
N CYS A 424 15.06 -13.30 -7.36
CA CYS A 424 15.19 -14.60 -7.98
C CYS A 424 14.79 -14.60 -9.47
N VAL A 425 14.31 -13.48 -10.00
CA VAL A 425 13.82 -13.34 -11.39
C VAL A 425 14.50 -12.22 -12.17
N ASN A 426 15.43 -11.48 -11.56
CA ASN A 426 16.19 -10.42 -12.21
C ASN A 426 17.69 -10.55 -11.90
N PRO A 427 18.61 -10.30 -12.87
CA PRO A 427 18.35 -9.96 -14.28
C PRO A 427 17.74 -11.10 -15.08
N GLU A 428 17.93 -12.34 -14.62
CA GLU A 428 17.40 -13.57 -15.20
C GLU A 428 16.78 -14.45 -14.12
N ILE A 429 15.83 -15.30 -14.50
CA ILE A 429 15.26 -16.27 -13.58
C ILE A 429 16.37 -17.20 -13.09
N CYS A 430 16.49 -17.29 -11.77
CA CYS A 430 17.53 -18.09 -11.12
C CYS A 430 17.40 -19.58 -11.53
N PRO A 431 18.46 -20.23 -12.03
CA PRO A 431 18.39 -21.64 -12.39
C PRO A 431 18.01 -22.57 -11.23
N ASN A 432 18.26 -22.10 -10.00
CA ASN A 432 17.88 -22.80 -8.77
C ASN A 432 16.42 -22.57 -8.36
N LEU A 433 15.66 -21.65 -9.02
CA LEU A 433 14.27 -21.42 -8.70
C LEU A 433 13.38 -22.53 -9.25
N GLU A 434 12.53 -23.10 -8.40
CA GLU A 434 11.41 -23.93 -8.85
C GLU A 434 10.30 -23.05 -9.39
N THR A 435 9.87 -23.33 -10.64
CA THR A 435 8.85 -22.53 -11.34
C THR A 435 7.59 -23.34 -11.65
N ASP A 436 7.41 -24.48 -11.00
CA ASP A 436 6.25 -25.36 -11.18
C ASP A 436 4.98 -24.73 -10.59
N HIS A 437 3.93 -24.63 -11.40
CA HIS A 437 2.62 -24.11 -11.02
C HIS A 437 1.63 -25.19 -10.55
N THR A 438 2.03 -26.48 -10.52
CA THR A 438 1.14 -27.60 -10.18
C THR A 438 0.44 -27.40 -8.84
N LYS A 439 1.19 -27.03 -7.78
CA LYS A 439 0.60 -26.78 -6.45
C LYS A 439 -0.42 -25.63 -6.44
N LEU A 440 -0.19 -24.62 -7.27
CA LEU A 440 -1.11 -23.49 -7.40
C LEU A 440 -2.40 -23.91 -8.11
N LEU A 441 -2.29 -24.70 -9.18
CA LEU A 441 -3.45 -25.29 -9.88
C LEU A 441 -4.29 -26.17 -8.95
N GLU A 442 -3.65 -26.99 -8.10
CA GLU A 442 -4.34 -27.82 -7.10
C GLU A 442 -5.19 -26.99 -6.13
N ILE A 443 -4.73 -25.77 -5.75
CA ILE A 443 -5.51 -24.86 -4.91
C ILE A 443 -6.73 -24.34 -5.67
N TYR A 444 -6.57 -23.88 -6.91
CA TYR A 444 -7.68 -23.36 -7.71
C TYR A 444 -8.72 -24.44 -7.98
N HIS A 445 -8.31 -25.65 -8.36
CA HIS A 445 -9.23 -26.75 -8.58
C HIS A 445 -10.02 -27.10 -7.32
N ALA A 446 -9.33 -27.25 -6.18
CA ALA A 446 -9.99 -27.55 -4.92
C ALA A 446 -10.99 -26.46 -4.44
N VAL A 447 -10.72 -25.20 -4.75
CA VAL A 447 -11.63 -24.09 -4.44
C VAL A 447 -12.81 -24.08 -5.41
N ASP A 448 -12.56 -24.24 -6.71
CA ASP A 448 -13.61 -24.21 -7.75
C ASP A 448 -14.55 -25.42 -7.69
N GLU A 449 -14.13 -26.54 -7.05
CA GLU A 449 -14.99 -27.71 -6.77
C GLU A 449 -16.01 -27.50 -5.65
N LEU A 450 -15.88 -26.44 -4.84
CA LEU A 450 -16.85 -26.14 -3.81
C LEU A 450 -18.18 -25.64 -4.42
N PRO A 451 -19.32 -26.24 -4.04
CA PRO A 451 -20.60 -25.96 -4.70
C PRO A 451 -21.09 -24.51 -4.52
N GLU A 452 -20.61 -23.82 -3.49
CA GLU A 452 -20.93 -22.42 -3.24
C GLU A 452 -20.10 -21.46 -4.09
N ILE A 453 -19.02 -21.92 -4.72
CA ILE A 453 -18.13 -21.10 -5.55
C ILE A 453 -18.58 -21.18 -7.01
N LYS A 454 -19.01 -20.05 -7.53
CA LYS A 454 -19.29 -19.88 -8.96
C LYS A 454 -18.05 -19.54 -9.75
N LYS A 455 -17.19 -18.68 -9.18
CA LYS A 455 -15.88 -18.31 -9.74
C LYS A 455 -14.93 -17.82 -8.64
N SER A 456 -13.68 -18.22 -8.74
CA SER A 456 -12.57 -17.64 -7.99
C SER A 456 -11.78 -16.71 -8.92
N PHE A 457 -11.73 -15.41 -8.60
CA PHE A 457 -10.98 -14.44 -9.40
C PHE A 457 -9.56 -14.26 -8.85
N ILE A 458 -8.66 -13.79 -9.73
CA ILE A 458 -7.32 -13.36 -9.41
C ILE A 458 -7.26 -11.85 -9.63
N GLY A 459 -7.25 -11.10 -8.52
CA GLY A 459 -7.11 -9.65 -8.47
C GLY A 459 -5.66 -9.19 -8.30
N SER A 460 -4.82 -10.07 -7.78
CA SER A 460 -3.39 -9.85 -7.58
C SER A 460 -2.61 -9.80 -8.89
N GLY A 461 -1.45 -9.13 -8.88
CA GLY A 461 -0.60 -9.00 -10.06
C GLY A 461 0.05 -10.33 -10.48
N VAL A 462 0.00 -10.64 -11.77
CA VAL A 462 0.58 -11.86 -12.34
C VAL A 462 1.97 -11.58 -12.90
N ARG A 463 2.94 -12.44 -12.58
CA ARG A 463 4.30 -12.43 -13.13
C ARG A 463 4.33 -13.21 -14.43
N TYR A 464 4.15 -12.52 -15.55
CA TYR A 464 4.15 -13.14 -16.88
C TYR A 464 5.51 -13.68 -17.31
N ASP A 465 6.60 -13.19 -16.77
CA ASP A 465 7.95 -13.72 -16.96
C ASP A 465 8.08 -15.17 -16.45
N LEU A 466 7.46 -15.51 -15.31
CA LEU A 466 7.39 -16.89 -14.81
C LEU A 466 6.53 -17.80 -15.73
N LEU A 467 5.46 -17.25 -16.33
CA LEU A 467 4.61 -18.01 -17.26
C LEU A 467 5.28 -18.28 -18.61
N LEU A 468 6.17 -17.38 -19.02
CA LEU A 468 6.92 -17.49 -20.27
C LEU A 468 8.26 -18.24 -20.13
N HIS A 469 8.67 -18.51 -18.89
CA HIS A 469 9.91 -19.20 -18.61
C HIS A 469 9.88 -20.63 -19.13
N LYS A 470 10.97 -21.02 -19.79
CA LYS A 470 11.18 -22.40 -20.23
C LYS A 470 12.10 -23.12 -19.24
N SER A 471 11.50 -23.91 -18.38
CA SER A 471 12.24 -24.79 -17.48
C SER A 471 12.85 -25.96 -18.25
N LYS A 472 13.91 -26.54 -17.70
CA LYS A 472 14.45 -27.85 -18.22
C LYS A 472 13.50 -29.00 -17.92
N ASP A 473 12.60 -28.83 -16.96
CA ASP A 473 11.56 -29.81 -16.63
C ASP A 473 10.29 -29.54 -17.44
N GLU A 474 9.91 -30.47 -18.30
CA GLU A 474 8.74 -30.34 -19.18
C GLU A 474 7.43 -30.35 -18.37
N LYS A 475 7.37 -31.01 -17.22
CA LYS A 475 6.21 -30.99 -16.33
C LYS A 475 5.92 -29.55 -15.85
N SER A 476 6.97 -28.86 -15.43
CA SER A 476 6.84 -27.44 -15.05
C SER A 476 6.38 -26.55 -16.21
N ASN A 477 6.84 -26.81 -17.43
CA ASN A 477 6.41 -26.09 -18.63
C ASN A 477 4.94 -26.33 -18.93
N GLU A 478 4.48 -27.60 -18.81
CA GLU A 478 3.06 -27.94 -19.00
C GLU A 478 2.18 -27.30 -17.94
N ALA A 479 2.56 -27.36 -16.67
CA ALA A 479 1.84 -26.69 -15.59
C ALA A 479 1.74 -25.17 -15.81
N ALA A 480 2.80 -24.52 -16.34
CA ALA A 480 2.76 -23.10 -16.69
C ALA A 480 1.81 -22.81 -17.85
N ARG A 481 1.76 -23.64 -18.88
CA ARG A 481 0.81 -23.55 -20.00
C ARG A 481 -0.64 -23.71 -19.52
N GLN A 482 -0.89 -24.75 -18.73
CA GLN A 482 -2.20 -25.04 -18.14
C GLN A 482 -2.65 -23.87 -17.25
N TYR A 483 -1.80 -23.43 -16.31
CA TYR A 483 -2.13 -22.30 -15.44
C TYR A 483 -2.44 -21.03 -16.25
N THR A 484 -1.65 -20.73 -17.29
CA THR A 484 -1.88 -19.55 -18.15
C THR A 484 -3.26 -19.63 -18.83
N ARG A 485 -3.65 -20.82 -19.34
CA ARG A 485 -4.95 -21.02 -19.96
C ARG A 485 -6.10 -20.88 -18.95
N GLU A 486 -5.99 -21.56 -17.81
CA GLU A 486 -7.00 -21.50 -16.74
C GLU A 486 -7.13 -20.09 -16.14
N LEU A 487 -6.03 -19.42 -15.87
CA LEU A 487 -6.04 -18.02 -15.45
C LEU A 487 -6.93 -17.18 -16.38
N ILE A 488 -6.68 -17.25 -17.69
CA ILE A 488 -7.39 -16.40 -18.67
C ILE A 488 -8.85 -16.85 -18.78
N THR A 489 -9.14 -18.16 -18.86
CA THR A 489 -10.49 -18.66 -19.15
C THR A 489 -11.41 -18.69 -17.93
N ARG A 490 -10.85 -18.89 -16.71
CA ARG A 490 -11.65 -19.11 -15.50
C ARG A 490 -11.55 -17.99 -14.47
N HIS A 491 -10.34 -17.38 -14.29
CA HIS A 491 -10.02 -16.55 -13.12
C HIS A 491 -9.93 -15.05 -13.44
N VAL A 492 -10.09 -14.64 -14.70
CA VAL A 492 -10.16 -13.23 -15.07
C VAL A 492 -11.63 -12.77 -15.13
N SER A 493 -11.94 -11.66 -14.43
CA SER A 493 -13.27 -11.06 -14.38
C SER A 493 -13.60 -10.15 -15.57
N GLY A 494 -12.96 -10.36 -16.73
CA GLY A 494 -13.07 -9.53 -17.93
C GLY A 494 -11.90 -8.55 -18.12
N ARG A 495 -11.18 -8.20 -17.05
CA ARG A 495 -10.04 -7.25 -17.09
C ARG A 495 -8.87 -7.82 -16.29
N LEU A 496 -7.79 -8.20 -16.96
CA LEU A 496 -6.56 -8.67 -16.34
C LEU A 496 -5.60 -7.49 -16.11
N LYS A 497 -5.27 -7.24 -14.86
CA LYS A 497 -4.27 -6.24 -14.47
C LYS A 497 -2.87 -6.84 -14.62
N VAL A 498 -2.01 -6.17 -15.38
CA VAL A 498 -0.61 -6.58 -15.60
C VAL A 498 0.28 -5.36 -15.46
N ALA A 499 1.45 -5.55 -14.86
CA ALA A 499 2.34 -4.47 -14.53
C ALA A 499 3.66 -4.53 -15.33
N PRO A 500 3.68 -4.14 -16.62
CA PRO A 500 4.91 -3.96 -17.37
C PRO A 500 5.78 -2.81 -16.83
N GLU A 501 5.17 -1.80 -16.23
CA GLU A 501 5.72 -0.61 -15.59
C GLU A 501 6.32 0.42 -16.56
N HIS A 502 7.01 -0.02 -17.61
CA HIS A 502 7.61 0.82 -18.65
C HIS A 502 7.76 0.05 -19.96
N THR A 503 8.17 0.73 -21.05
CA THR A 503 8.45 0.11 -22.35
C THR A 503 9.95 0.15 -22.72
N SER A 504 10.72 1.04 -22.11
CA SER A 504 12.18 1.15 -22.31
C SER A 504 12.89 0.08 -21.50
N ASP A 505 13.65 -0.80 -22.17
CA ASP A 505 14.40 -1.87 -21.49
C ASP A 505 15.48 -1.30 -20.55
N ARG A 506 16.04 -0.13 -20.86
CA ARG A 506 16.98 0.60 -19.97
C ARG A 506 16.32 0.96 -18.65
N VAL A 507 15.11 1.51 -18.69
CA VAL A 507 14.33 1.87 -17.49
C VAL A 507 13.86 0.61 -16.76
N LEU A 508 13.40 -0.41 -17.49
CA LEU A 508 12.98 -1.70 -16.94
C LEU A 508 14.11 -2.43 -16.21
N HIS A 509 15.34 -2.33 -16.72
CA HIS A 509 16.52 -2.88 -16.05
C HIS A 509 16.73 -2.23 -14.67
N LEU A 510 16.64 -0.90 -14.58
CA LEU A 510 16.73 -0.16 -13.32
C LEU A 510 15.56 -0.47 -12.39
N MET A 511 14.38 -0.73 -12.93
CA MET A 511 13.19 -1.19 -12.18
C MET A 511 13.29 -2.65 -11.72
N ARG A 512 14.26 -3.42 -12.20
CA ARG A 512 14.37 -4.88 -12.05
C ARG A 512 13.11 -5.59 -12.54
N LYS A 513 12.63 -5.16 -13.71
CA LYS A 513 11.47 -5.74 -14.40
C LYS A 513 11.92 -6.47 -15.67
N PRO A 514 11.15 -7.46 -16.14
CA PRO A 514 11.44 -8.12 -17.42
C PRO A 514 11.32 -7.15 -18.59
N SER A 515 12.06 -7.44 -19.70
CA SER A 515 11.95 -6.68 -20.93
C SER A 515 10.50 -6.58 -21.42
N PHE A 516 10.15 -5.45 -22.04
CA PHE A 516 8.82 -5.23 -22.63
C PHE A 516 8.46 -6.23 -23.73
N GLN A 517 9.46 -6.87 -24.34
CA GLN A 517 9.26 -7.96 -25.30
C GLN A 517 8.54 -9.16 -24.67
N GLN A 518 8.78 -9.44 -23.38
CA GLN A 518 8.05 -10.49 -22.67
C GLN A 518 6.57 -10.10 -22.46
N PHE A 519 6.28 -8.82 -22.23
CA PHE A 519 4.89 -8.37 -22.20
C PHE A 519 4.18 -8.57 -23.54
N TYR A 520 4.85 -8.26 -24.67
CA TYR A 520 4.31 -8.56 -26.00
C TYR A 520 4.06 -10.05 -26.21
N ALA A 521 4.98 -10.91 -25.78
CA ALA A 521 4.81 -12.36 -25.87
C ALA A 521 3.59 -12.84 -25.06
N PHE A 522 3.44 -12.35 -23.83
CA PHE A 522 2.29 -12.67 -22.98
C PHE A 522 0.97 -12.13 -23.61
N LYS A 523 0.97 -10.89 -24.09
CA LYS A 523 -0.23 -10.32 -24.76
C LYS A 523 -0.66 -11.16 -25.94
N ARG A 524 0.26 -11.64 -26.78
CA ARG A 524 -0.07 -12.54 -27.91
C ARG A 524 -0.73 -13.84 -27.46
N ILE A 525 -0.27 -14.43 -26.35
CA ILE A 525 -0.88 -15.63 -25.76
C ILE A 525 -2.29 -15.29 -25.26
N PHE A 526 -2.44 -14.19 -24.52
CA PHE A 526 -3.72 -13.72 -24.01
C PHE A 526 -4.74 -13.48 -25.13
N ASP A 527 -4.36 -12.77 -26.19
CA ASP A 527 -5.22 -12.47 -27.34
C ASP A 527 -5.59 -13.75 -28.12
N ARG A 528 -4.67 -14.71 -28.23
CA ARG A 528 -4.90 -16.01 -28.87
C ARG A 528 -5.95 -16.81 -28.10
N ILE A 529 -5.77 -16.99 -26.78
CA ILE A 529 -6.71 -17.73 -25.94
C ILE A 529 -8.08 -17.08 -25.95
N ASN A 530 -8.17 -15.74 -25.87
CA ASN A 530 -9.45 -15.03 -25.97
C ASN A 530 -10.18 -15.31 -27.28
N ARG A 531 -9.46 -15.42 -28.41
CA ARG A 531 -10.06 -15.76 -29.72
C ARG A 531 -10.50 -17.21 -29.77
N GLU A 532 -9.67 -18.15 -29.29
CA GLU A 532 -9.96 -19.59 -29.24
C GLU A 532 -11.23 -19.86 -28.42
N GLU A 533 -11.37 -19.17 -27.28
CA GLU A 533 -12.48 -19.35 -26.33
C GLU A 533 -13.66 -18.37 -26.56
N ASN A 534 -13.61 -17.57 -27.65
CA ASN A 534 -14.62 -16.57 -27.99
C ASN A 534 -14.89 -15.58 -26.83
N MET A 535 -13.83 -15.19 -26.09
CA MET A 535 -13.89 -14.26 -24.97
C MET A 535 -13.54 -12.84 -25.40
N ARG A 536 -13.99 -11.83 -24.62
CA ARG A 536 -13.77 -10.40 -24.88
C ARG A 536 -13.10 -9.71 -23.70
N GLN A 537 -12.07 -10.33 -23.16
CA GLN A 537 -11.34 -9.77 -22.04
C GLN A 537 -10.28 -8.76 -22.48
N GLN A 538 -9.86 -7.91 -21.56
CA GLN A 538 -8.87 -6.85 -21.78
C GLN A 538 -7.70 -6.96 -20.80
N ILE A 539 -6.49 -6.66 -21.28
CA ILE A 539 -5.35 -6.38 -20.42
C ILE A 539 -5.39 -4.89 -20.02
N ILE A 540 -5.23 -4.63 -18.74
CA ILE A 540 -5.07 -3.29 -18.16
C ILE A 540 -3.63 -3.14 -17.71
N PRO A 541 -2.76 -2.50 -18.52
CA PRO A 541 -1.37 -2.34 -18.17
C PRO A 541 -1.17 -1.20 -17.14
N TYR A 542 -0.28 -1.41 -16.19
CA TYR A 542 0.21 -0.39 -15.26
C TYR A 542 1.53 0.19 -15.78
N PHE A 543 1.65 1.54 -15.73
CA PHE A 543 2.86 2.24 -16.12
C PHE A 543 3.26 3.29 -15.08
N ILE A 544 4.57 3.48 -14.94
CA ILE A 544 5.19 4.43 -14.01
C ILE A 544 6.06 5.40 -14.80
N SER A 545 5.82 6.71 -14.63
CA SER A 545 6.71 7.78 -15.09
C SER A 545 7.63 8.26 -13.96
N SER A 546 8.64 9.02 -14.30
CA SER A 546 9.54 9.69 -13.34
C SER A 546 10.31 8.74 -12.42
N HIS A 547 10.46 7.46 -12.80
CA HIS A 547 11.35 6.53 -12.12
C HIS A 547 12.81 6.99 -12.34
N PRO A 548 13.73 6.78 -11.37
CA PRO A 548 15.16 7.02 -11.61
C PRO A 548 15.63 6.38 -12.92
N GLY A 549 16.36 7.15 -13.71
CA GLY A 549 16.83 6.77 -15.03
C GLY A 549 15.83 7.00 -16.18
N CYS A 550 14.55 7.26 -15.91
CA CYS A 550 13.56 7.55 -16.93
C CYS A 550 13.74 8.99 -17.45
N GLN A 551 13.82 9.13 -18.77
CA GLN A 551 13.92 10.41 -19.47
C GLN A 551 12.65 10.68 -20.28
N GLU A 552 12.52 11.88 -20.82
CA GLU A 552 11.34 12.29 -21.60
C GLU A 552 11.22 11.51 -22.91
N GLU A 553 12.37 11.18 -23.54
CA GLU A 553 12.46 10.35 -24.73
C GLU A 553 11.88 8.94 -24.50
N ASP A 554 12.17 8.32 -23.35
CA ASP A 554 11.62 7.03 -22.98
C ASP A 554 10.08 7.08 -22.89
N MET A 555 9.54 8.18 -22.38
CA MET A 555 8.10 8.39 -22.27
C MET A 555 7.45 8.71 -23.63
N ALA A 556 8.15 9.42 -24.51
CA ALA A 556 7.70 9.67 -25.86
C ALA A 556 7.59 8.37 -26.67
N GLU A 557 8.58 7.48 -26.56
CA GLU A 557 8.55 6.15 -27.16
C GLU A 557 7.46 5.26 -26.55
N LEU A 558 7.25 5.34 -25.23
CA LEU A 558 6.15 4.66 -24.56
C LEU A 558 4.79 5.09 -25.15
N ALA A 559 4.61 6.38 -25.41
CA ALA A 559 3.36 6.89 -26.01
C ALA A 559 3.10 6.25 -27.37
N VAL A 560 4.12 6.16 -28.26
CA VAL A 560 4.01 5.52 -29.56
C VAL A 560 3.67 4.02 -29.44
N LEU A 561 4.38 3.30 -28.57
CA LEU A 561 4.17 1.87 -28.39
C LEU A 561 2.79 1.56 -27.79
N THR A 562 2.30 2.39 -26.86
CA THR A 562 0.96 2.23 -26.29
C THR A 562 -0.14 2.57 -27.29
N LYS A 563 0.09 3.51 -28.20
CA LYS A 563 -0.77 3.78 -29.35
C LYS A 563 -0.85 2.58 -30.30
N ASP A 564 0.30 2.03 -30.67
CA ASP A 564 0.36 0.86 -31.57
C ASP A 564 -0.36 -0.37 -30.98
N LEU A 565 -0.43 -0.47 -29.65
CA LEU A 565 -1.15 -1.51 -28.94
C LEU A 565 -2.63 -1.17 -28.65
N ASP A 566 -3.11 -0.01 -29.05
CA ASP A 566 -4.46 0.54 -28.77
C ASP A 566 -4.76 0.61 -27.25
N PHE A 567 -3.75 0.98 -26.45
CA PHE A 567 -3.92 1.19 -25.01
C PHE A 567 -4.22 2.66 -24.70
N HIS A 568 -5.45 2.94 -24.31
CA HIS A 568 -5.79 4.18 -23.62
C HIS A 568 -5.53 3.99 -22.13
N LEU A 569 -4.41 4.53 -21.65
CA LEU A 569 -3.88 4.21 -20.34
C LEU A 569 -4.77 4.75 -19.21
N GLU A 570 -5.24 3.86 -18.33
CA GLU A 570 -6.07 4.17 -17.16
C GLU A 570 -5.25 4.10 -15.85
N GLN A 571 -4.30 3.19 -15.80
CA GLN A 571 -3.50 2.90 -14.59
C GLN A 571 -2.09 3.44 -14.77
N VAL A 572 -1.92 4.72 -14.51
CA VAL A 572 -0.65 5.44 -14.62
C VAL A 572 -0.36 6.23 -13.35
N GLN A 573 0.90 6.23 -12.94
CA GLN A 573 1.34 7.00 -11.78
C GLN A 573 2.76 7.51 -11.97
N ASP A 574 3.07 8.62 -11.31
CA ASP A 574 4.45 9.05 -11.16
C ASP A 574 5.11 8.25 -10.04
N PHE A 575 6.39 7.97 -10.18
CA PHE A 575 7.16 7.31 -9.13
C PHE A 575 7.04 8.10 -7.81
N THR A 576 6.72 7.39 -6.75
CA THR A 576 6.65 7.94 -5.39
C THR A 576 7.79 7.35 -4.58
N PRO A 577 8.82 8.15 -4.25
CA PRO A 577 9.89 7.67 -3.39
C PRO A 577 9.33 7.19 -2.05
N THR A 578 9.56 5.91 -1.76
CA THR A 578 9.15 5.26 -0.52
C THR A 578 10.39 4.74 0.19
N PRO A 579 10.61 5.01 1.47
CA PRO A 579 11.80 4.55 2.18
C PRO A 579 12.07 3.06 2.01
N MET A 580 13.31 2.62 2.14
CA MET A 580 13.76 1.23 2.00
C MET A 580 13.56 0.63 0.61
N THR A 581 13.67 1.43 -0.44
CA THR A 581 13.69 0.95 -1.83
C THR A 581 14.91 1.50 -2.57
N VAL A 582 15.53 0.68 -3.41
CA VAL A 582 16.70 1.06 -4.27
C VAL A 582 16.37 2.30 -5.08
N SER A 583 15.17 2.34 -5.67
CA SER A 583 14.73 3.48 -6.49
C SER A 583 14.64 4.78 -5.69
N THR A 584 14.26 4.72 -4.41
CA THR A 584 14.22 5.91 -3.56
C THR A 584 15.62 6.43 -3.25
N GLU A 585 16.55 5.54 -2.97
CA GLU A 585 17.94 5.92 -2.74
C GLU A 585 18.61 6.48 -4.00
N ALA A 586 18.38 5.84 -5.16
CA ALA A 586 18.85 6.37 -6.45
C ALA A 586 18.21 7.74 -6.76
N TRP A 587 16.92 7.93 -6.46
CA TRP A 587 16.22 9.20 -6.64
C TRP A 587 16.80 10.32 -5.76
N TYR A 588 17.05 10.02 -4.48
CA TYR A 588 17.58 10.98 -3.52
C TYR A 588 19.05 11.29 -3.78
N THR A 589 19.88 10.25 -3.83
CA THR A 589 21.33 10.39 -3.90
C THR A 589 21.81 10.86 -5.29
N GLY A 590 21.11 10.43 -6.35
CA GLY A 590 21.52 10.61 -7.74
C GLY A 590 22.55 9.57 -8.19
N TYR A 591 22.72 8.48 -7.42
CA TYR A 591 23.65 7.38 -7.73
C TYR A 591 22.92 6.03 -7.65
N ASP A 592 23.33 5.08 -8.47
CA ASP A 592 22.95 3.68 -8.31
C ASP A 592 23.62 3.12 -7.05
N PRO A 593 22.87 2.56 -6.09
CA PRO A 593 23.45 2.03 -4.85
C PRO A 593 24.46 0.89 -5.04
N TYR A 594 24.40 0.18 -6.17
CA TYR A 594 25.27 -0.98 -6.43
C TYR A 594 26.54 -0.62 -7.23
N THR A 595 26.43 0.30 -8.18
CA THR A 595 27.55 0.69 -9.06
C THR A 595 28.15 2.03 -8.69
N LEU A 596 27.43 2.86 -7.94
CA LEU A 596 27.77 4.28 -7.63
C LEU A 596 27.89 5.17 -8.86
N GLU A 597 27.34 4.74 -9.99
CA GLU A 597 27.24 5.56 -11.19
C GLU A 597 26.10 6.58 -11.07
N PRO A 598 26.26 7.77 -11.67
CA PRO A 598 25.23 8.80 -11.65
C PRO A 598 23.93 8.35 -12.35
N ILE A 599 22.80 8.59 -11.71
CA ILE A 599 21.47 8.33 -12.28
C ILE A 599 20.64 9.63 -12.29
N PHE A 600 20.11 9.99 -13.46
CA PHE A 600 19.12 11.06 -13.58
C PHE A 600 17.81 10.69 -12.87
N SER A 601 17.17 11.69 -12.24
CA SER A 601 15.82 11.55 -11.67
C SER A 601 15.05 12.86 -11.85
N ALA A 602 13.81 12.77 -12.35
CA ALA A 602 12.90 13.91 -12.46
C ALA A 602 12.44 14.34 -11.07
N LYS A 603 13.00 15.42 -10.53
CA LYS A 603 12.76 15.89 -9.16
C LYS A 603 11.72 17.01 -9.09
N THR A 604 11.72 17.89 -10.08
CA THR A 604 10.85 19.06 -10.11
C THR A 604 9.45 18.72 -10.66
N PRO A 605 8.40 19.46 -10.26
CA PRO A 605 7.06 19.30 -10.84
C PRO A 605 7.04 19.46 -12.36
N LYS A 606 7.93 20.33 -12.92
CA LYS A 606 8.03 20.55 -14.35
C LYS A 606 8.59 19.33 -15.08
N GLU A 607 9.66 18.72 -14.59
CA GLU A 607 10.26 17.50 -15.15
C GLU A 607 9.28 16.32 -15.07
N LYS A 608 8.58 16.17 -13.94
CA LYS A 608 7.55 15.13 -13.79
C LYS A 608 6.39 15.31 -14.77
N LEU A 609 5.94 16.55 -14.97
CA LEU A 609 4.87 16.84 -15.92
C LEU A 609 5.33 16.60 -17.36
N ALA A 610 6.57 16.96 -17.72
CA ALA A 610 7.14 16.73 -19.03
C ALA A 610 7.14 15.23 -19.41
N GLN A 611 7.40 14.36 -18.44
CA GLN A 611 7.27 12.90 -18.64
C GLN A 611 5.83 12.43 -18.64
N ARG A 612 5.04 12.82 -17.63
CA ARG A 612 3.69 12.30 -17.41
C ARG A 612 2.71 12.59 -18.53
N GLN A 613 2.84 13.73 -19.25
CA GLN A 613 1.92 14.13 -20.31
C GLN A 613 1.83 13.09 -21.42
N PHE A 614 2.90 12.35 -21.72
CA PHE A 614 2.94 11.32 -22.76
C PHE A 614 1.98 10.15 -22.51
N PHE A 615 1.58 9.88 -21.28
CA PHE A 615 0.54 8.89 -21.00
C PHE A 615 -0.81 9.23 -21.63
N PHE A 616 -1.05 10.51 -21.87
CA PHE A 616 -2.35 11.02 -22.33
C PHE A 616 -2.34 11.43 -23.80
N TRP A 617 -1.45 10.81 -24.62
CA TRP A 617 -1.30 11.09 -26.05
C TRP A 617 -2.64 11.08 -26.82
N TYR A 618 -3.61 10.27 -26.38
CA TYR A 618 -4.92 10.11 -27.01
C TYR A 618 -5.92 11.23 -26.68
N LYS A 619 -5.57 12.12 -25.74
CA LYS A 619 -6.42 13.24 -25.36
C LYS A 619 -6.17 14.45 -26.27
N PRO A 620 -7.20 15.00 -26.94
CA PRO A 620 -7.03 16.13 -27.85
C PRO A 620 -6.38 17.35 -27.17
N GLU A 621 -6.73 17.60 -25.90
CA GLU A 621 -6.20 18.72 -25.12
C GLU A 621 -4.70 18.58 -24.81
N ALA A 622 -4.17 17.37 -24.74
CA ALA A 622 -2.75 17.12 -24.47
C ALA A 622 -1.86 17.23 -25.71
N ARG A 623 -2.43 17.11 -26.91
CA ARG A 623 -1.68 17.03 -28.18
C ARG A 623 -0.70 18.17 -28.38
N ARG A 624 -1.15 19.43 -28.21
CA ARG A 624 -0.32 20.63 -28.43
C ARG A 624 0.87 20.69 -27.49
N ASP A 625 0.70 20.28 -26.23
CA ASP A 625 1.77 20.27 -25.25
C ASP A 625 2.76 19.14 -25.52
N ILE A 626 2.28 17.97 -25.94
CA ILE A 626 3.11 16.84 -26.36
C ILE A 626 3.93 17.18 -27.62
N GLU A 627 3.34 17.79 -28.65
CA GLU A 627 4.04 18.24 -29.86
C GLU A 627 5.15 19.23 -29.52
N ARG A 628 4.87 20.21 -28.64
CA ARG A 628 5.87 21.17 -28.17
C ARG A 628 7.04 20.48 -27.45
N GLU A 629 6.71 19.51 -26.62
CA GLU A 629 7.71 18.74 -25.89
C GLU A 629 8.57 17.88 -26.81
N LEU A 630 7.96 17.22 -27.79
CA LEU A 630 8.68 16.44 -28.81
C LEU A 630 9.64 17.30 -29.63
N HIS A 631 9.26 18.53 -29.98
CA HIS A 631 10.17 19.50 -30.59
C HIS A 631 11.33 19.89 -29.66
N ARG A 632 11.04 20.12 -28.39
CA ARG A 632 12.04 20.50 -27.38
C ARG A 632 13.11 19.41 -27.16
N ILE A 633 12.71 18.14 -27.14
CA ILE A 633 13.64 17.00 -26.97
C ILE A 633 14.23 16.49 -28.30
N GLY A 634 13.98 17.17 -29.42
CA GLY A 634 14.51 16.78 -30.73
C GLY A 634 13.88 15.53 -31.34
N ARG A 635 12.71 15.10 -30.85
CA ARG A 635 12.01 13.89 -31.31
C ARG A 635 10.76 14.19 -32.14
N SER A 636 10.86 15.19 -33.05
CA SER A 636 9.78 15.55 -33.97
C SER A 636 9.36 14.39 -34.89
N ASP A 637 10.24 13.41 -35.10
CA ASP A 637 9.96 12.16 -35.82
C ASP A 637 8.78 11.36 -35.23
N LEU A 638 8.51 11.52 -33.92
CA LEU A 638 7.43 10.81 -33.24
C LEU A 638 6.06 11.50 -33.41
N ILE A 639 6.01 12.77 -33.86
CA ILE A 639 4.74 13.49 -34.05
C ILE A 639 3.87 12.77 -35.08
N ALA A 640 4.45 12.47 -36.25
CA ALA A 640 3.72 11.74 -37.31
C ALA A 640 3.31 10.33 -36.86
N LYS A 641 4.16 9.64 -36.07
CA LYS A 641 3.81 8.32 -35.51
C LYS A 641 2.64 8.40 -34.53
N LEU A 642 2.56 9.45 -33.72
CA LEU A 642 1.49 9.63 -32.75
C LEU A 642 0.17 10.12 -33.38
N TYR A 643 0.22 11.05 -34.36
CA TYR A 643 -0.97 11.79 -34.74
C TYR A 643 -1.38 11.64 -36.21
N ASP A 644 -0.45 11.36 -37.12
CA ASP A 644 -0.77 11.33 -38.56
C ASP A 644 -1.14 9.91 -39.07
N ASN A 645 -0.66 8.88 -38.37
CA ASN A 645 -1.03 7.50 -38.70
C ASN A 645 -2.20 7.04 -37.84
N PRO A 646 -3.29 6.51 -38.42
CA PRO A 646 -4.35 5.91 -37.62
C PRO A 646 -3.79 4.75 -36.79
N PRO A 647 -4.29 4.50 -35.58
CA PRO A 647 -3.91 3.34 -34.82
C PRO A 647 -4.16 2.08 -35.65
N LYS A 648 -3.24 1.12 -35.61
CA LYS A 648 -3.42 -0.18 -36.24
C LYS A 648 -4.71 -0.77 -35.68
N GLN A 649 -5.73 -0.93 -36.55
CA GLN A 649 -7.03 -1.46 -36.15
C GLN A 649 -6.86 -2.91 -35.67
N HIS A 650 -6.72 -3.08 -34.35
CA HIS A 650 -7.05 -4.35 -33.72
C HIS A 650 -8.57 -4.36 -33.45
N PRO A 651 -9.28 -5.48 -33.68
CA PRO A 651 -10.71 -5.54 -33.40
C PRO A 651 -10.95 -5.13 -31.96
N ARG A 652 -11.62 -4.00 -31.72
CA ARG A 652 -11.99 -3.55 -30.38
C ARG A 652 -12.88 -4.62 -29.75
N ALA A 653 -12.43 -5.24 -28.70
CA ALA A 653 -13.31 -5.97 -27.79
C ALA A 653 -14.23 -4.93 -27.12
N VAL A 654 -15.49 -4.86 -27.56
CA VAL A 654 -16.50 -4.02 -26.91
C VAL A 654 -16.86 -4.71 -25.59
N TYR A 655 -16.44 -4.10 -24.48
CA TYR A 655 -16.84 -4.54 -23.15
C TYR A 655 -18.33 -4.26 -22.93
N ASP A 656 -19.13 -5.30 -22.74
CA ASP A 656 -20.52 -5.19 -22.29
C ASP A 656 -20.59 -5.43 -20.77
N PRO A 657 -20.82 -4.38 -19.96
CA PRO A 657 -20.91 -4.52 -18.52
C PRO A 657 -22.10 -5.37 -18.04
N LYS A 658 -23.07 -5.68 -18.94
CA LYS A 658 -24.27 -6.44 -18.59
C LYS A 658 -24.12 -7.95 -18.76
N ALA A 659 -23.05 -8.42 -19.41
CA ALA A 659 -22.86 -9.84 -19.71
C ALA A 659 -22.23 -10.65 -18.57
N ILE A 660 -21.70 -10.00 -17.53
CA ILE A 660 -21.10 -10.64 -16.33
C ILE A 660 -21.68 -9.94 -15.11
N GLY A 661 -22.19 -10.73 -14.15
CA GLY A 661 -22.76 -10.20 -12.92
C GLY A 661 -21.90 -9.11 -12.30
N SER A 662 -22.45 -7.91 -12.30
CA SER A 662 -21.77 -6.68 -11.90
C SER A 662 -21.15 -6.82 -10.50
N THR A 663 -19.84 -6.66 -10.40
CA THR A 663 -19.25 -6.13 -9.18
C THR A 663 -19.93 -4.79 -8.89
N PRO A 664 -20.29 -4.47 -7.64
CA PRO A 664 -20.92 -3.20 -7.36
C PRO A 664 -19.92 -2.07 -7.67
N ASP A 665 -20.18 -1.37 -8.76
CA ASP A 665 -19.56 -0.08 -9.05
C ASP A 665 -19.86 0.85 -7.86
N VAL A 666 -18.81 1.35 -7.25
CA VAL A 666 -18.92 2.51 -6.36
C VAL A 666 -19.51 3.64 -7.22
N PRO A 667 -20.67 4.20 -6.87
CA PRO A 667 -21.35 5.15 -7.74
C PRO A 667 -20.50 6.42 -7.85
N ASN A 668 -19.88 6.57 -9.02
CA ASN A 668 -19.25 7.82 -9.43
C ASN A 668 -20.37 8.84 -9.62
N LYS A 669 -20.57 9.73 -8.66
CA LYS A 669 -21.53 10.83 -8.76
C LYS A 669 -21.16 11.71 -9.96
N LYS A 670 -21.76 11.42 -11.10
CA LYS A 670 -21.74 12.31 -12.27
C LYS A 670 -22.29 13.67 -11.83
N ARG A 671 -21.47 14.69 -11.82
CA ARG A 671 -21.91 16.07 -11.86
C ARG A 671 -22.74 16.23 -13.14
N LYS A 672 -24.05 16.44 -12.99
CA LYS A 672 -24.94 16.80 -14.10
C LYS A 672 -24.38 18.08 -14.74
N GLY A 673 -23.91 17.95 -15.96
CA GLY A 673 -23.69 19.08 -16.85
C GLY A 673 -25.03 19.77 -17.10
N ARG A 674 -25.04 21.06 -16.90
CA ARG A 674 -26.14 21.96 -17.23
C ARG A 674 -26.15 22.07 -18.76
N GLU A 675 -27.18 21.54 -19.41
CA GLU A 675 -27.46 21.84 -20.82
C GLU A 675 -27.77 23.32 -20.99
N GLU A 676 -26.89 24.06 -21.66
CA GLU A 676 -27.21 25.39 -22.19
C GLU A 676 -27.87 25.24 -23.58
N LYS A 677 -29.10 25.70 -23.69
CA LYS A 677 -29.77 25.93 -24.96
C LYS A 677 -29.19 27.18 -25.64
N PRO A 678 -29.05 27.20 -26.96
CA PRO A 678 -28.54 28.38 -27.67
C PRO A 678 -29.60 29.49 -27.71
N THR A 679 -29.22 30.66 -27.29
CA THR A 679 -29.96 31.89 -27.57
C THR A 679 -29.10 32.86 -28.37
N ASP A 680 -29.77 33.37 -29.33
CA ASP A 680 -29.37 34.18 -30.47
C ASP A 680 -28.78 35.55 -30.11
N ASN A 681 -27.96 36.07 -31.00
CA ASN A 681 -27.28 37.33 -31.07
C ASN A 681 -28.19 38.57 -30.89
N ARG A 682 -27.69 39.60 -30.19
CA ARG A 682 -27.57 40.98 -30.71
C ARG A 682 -26.87 41.95 -29.72
N ARG A 683 -25.78 42.51 -30.22
CA ARG A 683 -25.12 43.80 -29.96
C ARG A 683 -25.68 44.69 -28.85
N LYS A 684 -24.81 45.16 -27.93
CA LYS A 684 -24.48 46.60 -27.83
C LYS A 684 -23.26 46.82 -26.91
N SER A 685 -22.47 47.75 -27.36
CA SER A 685 -21.22 48.31 -26.86
C SER A 685 -21.32 49.04 -25.53
N ALA A 686 -20.21 49.12 -24.85
CA ALA A 686 -19.58 50.28 -24.21
C ALA A 686 -19.43 50.24 -22.68
N LYS A 687 -18.23 50.43 -22.33
CA LYS A 687 -17.56 51.28 -21.32
C LYS A 687 -16.86 50.58 -20.16
N GLN A 688 -15.60 50.84 -20.20
CA GLN A 688 -14.58 50.76 -19.14
C GLN A 688 -15.06 51.13 -17.75
N ASN A 689 -14.60 50.44 -16.74
CA ASN A 689 -13.96 51.09 -15.59
C ASN A 689 -13.02 50.13 -14.82
N ASP A 690 -11.87 50.66 -14.70
CA ASP A 690 -10.71 50.25 -13.93
C ASP A 690 -11.00 50.19 -12.45
N LYS A 691 -10.59 49.14 -11.73
CA LYS A 691 -10.17 49.21 -10.31
C LYS A 691 -9.43 47.95 -9.88
N ARG A 692 -8.12 48.08 -9.78
CA ARG A 692 -7.26 47.19 -9.01
C ARG A 692 -7.52 47.31 -7.52
N PRO A 693 -7.38 46.26 -6.73
CA PRO A 693 -7.01 46.38 -5.32
C PRO A 693 -5.56 46.00 -5.08
N LYS A 694 -5.01 46.74 -4.17
CA LYS A 694 -3.63 46.85 -3.72
C LYS A 694 -3.10 45.61 -3.02
N SER A 695 -1.81 45.38 -3.24
CA SER A 695 -0.90 44.54 -2.47
C SER A 695 -0.85 44.90 -0.98
N PHE A 696 -0.84 43.88 -0.13
CA PHE A 696 -0.45 44.04 1.29
C PHE A 696 0.84 43.26 1.53
N ASN A 697 1.87 43.98 1.90
CA ASN A 697 3.14 43.50 2.41
C ASN A 697 3.22 43.93 3.88
N PRO A 698 3.66 43.10 4.82
CA PRO A 698 4.28 43.59 6.01
C PRO A 698 5.70 43.04 6.21
N ASN A 699 6.67 43.88 5.99
CA ASN A 699 7.95 43.84 6.65
C ASN A 699 7.79 44.17 8.14
N PHE A 700 8.37 43.33 8.98
CA PHE A 700 8.74 43.76 10.34
C PHE A 700 10.16 43.32 10.62
N SER A 701 11.06 44.28 10.56
CA SER A 701 12.38 44.30 11.13
C SER A 701 12.30 44.76 12.58
N GLY A 702 12.92 44.08 13.51
CA GLY A 702 13.04 44.47 14.91
C GLY A 702 14.31 43.91 15.52
N ASN A 703 15.36 44.71 15.47
CA ASN A 703 16.59 44.57 16.24
C ASN A 703 16.30 44.61 17.74
N HIS A 704 16.89 43.71 18.52
CA HIS A 704 17.32 44.06 19.88
C HIS A 704 18.64 43.35 20.29
N ARG A 705 19.51 44.22 20.74
CA ARG A 705 20.88 44.00 21.21
C ARG A 705 20.94 43.24 22.54
N ARG A 706 22.04 42.49 22.64
CA ARG A 706 22.78 42.04 23.83
C ARG A 706 22.50 42.80 25.14
N ARG A 707 22.45 42.01 26.24
CA ARG A 707 23.31 42.23 27.43
C ARG A 707 23.46 40.97 28.24
N GLN A 708 24.72 40.76 28.64
CA GLN A 708 25.25 39.73 29.55
C GLN A 708 24.71 39.92 30.96
N LYS A 709 24.43 38.82 31.64
CA LYS A 709 25.10 38.43 32.90
C LYS A 709 24.84 36.93 33.11
#